data_b5db84722ab464424402fbd2d5f0e8f7
#
_entry.id   b5db84722ab464424402fbd2d5f0e8f7
#
_cell.length_a   1.000
_cell.length_b   1.000
_cell.length_c   1.000
_cell.angle_alpha   90.00
_cell.angle_beta   90.00
_cell.angle_gamma   90.00
#
_symmetry.space_group_name_H-M   'P 1'
#
loop_
_entity.id
_entity.type
_entity.pdbx_description
1 polymer ?
#
loop_
_entity_poly.entity_id
_entity_poly.type
_entity_poly.pdbx_seq_one_letter_code
_entity_poly.pdbx_strand_id
1 'polypeptide(L)'
;MPAAPSLRTRLRTRLAVVFWFVMLPTLQAAMSEIVVTNDLVLDKDAQLSARVVVRADHVTLDGNGATLVGPGTVGDPASLEAAGVGILVEGATGVTVKNVHVRGFATGLVLRHTVAANVTDCDFSDNYHNPKFGWGELPPRGGIFADHARLSVIRHNRANRVWDGLVLIDCDENMVADNDFSLTSNTCTRLWRACRNRFLNNNLSYGIRIDRAAGEVHARDSTCVLIETGSNDNYWFRNDITHGGDGVFIRPLNRWVSRGNVFIENDTSYANNNCVESWSPGNTFIRNTANHGSYGFWLGGSDQTVLIGNEAAFNGLTNGYHNAPEPGFRHGGIVIVGGPSSHTLIAGNHLHDNNGGGLVFRGDESSQGRQWRTEHWIVQQNRIANNRFGIWGRWGDAILFAANDVTNNLEGNFLTNVTHQIELPADPLAAGAPSAILDGPETAVVGQPVRFDATRSLDPRGRPLHFQWWLAGDAGHDRVLERVFDTPGFYRLGLTVDNGTLAALAWRDLIVTAPVAGELGTEGGAARWGYDLEENGDGRGRMHFTDEPGGVVGTRCLRFTPDPYPGAYVTAIYPATRDAGWNFAGRTAVHFWIKAENPNLPGWQNAGPVVRLLGRNGQIELKPVKDGNLLNDPPFDEARWLWMPVSVPLAGDAQWERRTTGDVSLDHIEAISLSLDSWGGDPFTVWLDGLTVQ
;
A
#
# COMPACT_ATOMS: atom_id res chain seq x y z
N MET A 1 -18.15 -16.82 28.81
CA MET A 1 -16.91 -16.05 28.91
C MET A 1 -17.03 -14.92 27.92
N PRO A 2 -16.86 -13.65 28.26
CA PRO A 2 -17.10 -12.56 27.34
C PRO A 2 -15.99 -12.53 26.27
N ALA A 3 -16.42 -12.36 25.02
CA ALA A 3 -15.57 -12.20 23.85
C ALA A 3 -14.66 -10.97 24.02
N ALA A 4 -13.40 -11.08 23.62
CA ALA A 4 -12.48 -9.97 23.55
C ALA A 4 -13.02 -8.93 22.56
N PRO A 5 -12.93 -7.64 22.87
CA PRO A 5 -13.39 -6.60 21.96
C PRO A 5 -12.47 -6.57 20.73
N SER A 6 -13.09 -6.60 19.56
CA SER A 6 -12.42 -6.46 18.26
C SER A 6 -11.55 -5.20 18.24
N LEU A 7 -10.44 -5.23 17.51
CA LEU A 7 -9.49 -4.13 17.27
C LEU A 7 -10.14 -2.80 16.81
N ARG A 8 -11.40 -2.86 16.38
CA ARG A 8 -12.20 -1.71 15.90
C ARG A 8 -12.57 -0.68 16.97
N THR A 9 -12.44 -0.98 18.27
CA THR A 9 -12.98 -0.11 19.33
C THR A 9 -11.95 0.85 19.94
N ARG A 10 -10.68 0.77 19.59
CA ARG A 10 -9.65 1.64 20.17
C ARG A 10 -9.21 2.83 19.30
N LEU A 11 -9.67 2.93 18.04
CA LEU A 11 -9.35 4.10 17.17
C LEU A 11 -10.32 5.28 17.32
N ARG A 12 -11.28 5.21 18.22
CA ARG A 12 -12.38 6.20 18.29
C ARG A 12 -12.22 7.30 19.34
N THR A 13 -11.06 7.69 19.79
CA THR A 13 -10.97 8.91 20.59
C THR A 13 -9.57 9.51 20.58
N ARG A 14 -9.30 10.40 19.65
CA ARG A 14 -8.46 11.59 19.90
C ARG A 14 -8.76 12.65 18.84
N LEU A 15 -9.52 13.65 19.25
CA LEU A 15 -9.62 14.93 18.56
C LEU A 15 -8.22 15.50 18.31
N ALA A 16 -7.84 15.68 17.05
CA ALA A 16 -6.79 16.62 16.68
C ALA A 16 -7.45 18.00 16.58
N VAL A 17 -7.34 18.80 17.63
CA VAL A 17 -7.71 20.21 17.61
C VAL A 17 -6.58 20.93 16.90
N VAL A 18 -6.80 21.37 15.68
CA VAL A 18 -5.89 22.31 14.98
C VAL A 18 -6.08 23.66 15.62
N PHE A 19 -5.20 24.01 16.57
CA PHE A 19 -5.06 25.38 17.04
C PHE A 19 -4.21 26.17 16.06
N TRP A 20 -4.84 27.10 15.37
CA TRP A 20 -4.13 28.21 14.74
C TRP A 20 -3.54 29.10 15.85
N PHE A 21 -2.27 28.89 16.20
CA PHE A 21 -1.54 29.86 16.98
C PHE A 21 -1.02 30.94 16.03
N VAL A 22 -1.58 32.13 16.14
CA VAL A 22 -0.91 33.35 15.64
C VAL A 22 0.31 33.56 16.54
N MET A 23 1.47 33.07 16.12
CA MET A 23 2.73 33.41 16.78
C MET A 23 3.12 34.84 16.42
N LEU A 24 3.19 35.70 17.44
CA LEU A 24 3.97 36.91 17.37
C LEU A 24 5.44 36.54 17.01
N PRO A 25 6.07 37.20 16.03
CA PRO A 25 7.43 36.90 15.70
C PRO A 25 8.35 37.34 16.84
N THR A 26 8.89 36.40 17.61
CA THR A 26 10.12 36.64 18.32
C THR A 26 11.19 36.92 17.26
N LEU A 27 11.88 38.05 17.36
CA LEU A 27 13.05 38.36 16.53
C LEU A 27 14.15 37.30 16.81
N GLN A 28 14.08 36.19 16.14
CA GLN A 28 15.16 35.25 16.01
C GLN A 28 16.08 35.87 14.94
N ALA A 29 17.35 36.10 15.27
CA ALA A 29 18.33 36.61 14.31
C ALA A 29 18.23 35.73 13.05
N ALA A 30 17.93 36.32 11.91
CA ALA A 30 17.74 35.58 10.66
C ALA A 30 19.03 34.81 10.36
N MET A 31 18.96 33.50 10.31
CA MET A 31 20.09 32.64 9.94
C MET A 31 20.55 33.02 8.54
N SER A 32 21.87 33.07 8.34
CA SER A 32 22.43 33.37 7.02
C SER A 32 22.03 32.31 5.98
N GLU A 33 21.74 32.75 4.76
CA GLU A 33 21.40 31.88 3.64
C GLU A 33 22.52 31.95 2.59
N ILE A 34 23.04 30.79 2.21
CA ILE A 34 24.01 30.66 1.12
C ILE A 34 23.21 30.17 -0.11
N VAL A 35 23.12 31.00 -1.14
CA VAL A 35 22.46 30.64 -2.40
C VAL A 35 23.52 30.13 -3.39
N VAL A 36 23.32 28.88 -3.85
CA VAL A 36 24.23 28.23 -4.80
C VAL A 36 23.66 28.36 -6.21
N THR A 37 24.40 29.12 -7.05
CA THR A 37 24.06 29.30 -8.48
C THR A 37 25.17 28.80 -9.41
N ASN A 38 26.33 28.43 -8.86
CA ASN A 38 27.48 27.83 -9.53
C ASN A 38 28.12 26.83 -8.57
N ASP A 39 29.10 26.08 -9.03
CA ASP A 39 29.85 25.18 -8.16
C ASP A 39 30.39 25.92 -6.95
N LEU A 40 30.17 25.36 -5.78
CA LEU A 40 30.58 25.92 -4.50
C LEU A 40 31.34 24.85 -3.69
N VAL A 41 32.53 25.21 -3.27
CA VAL A 41 33.30 24.45 -2.28
C VAL A 41 33.36 25.29 -1.00
N LEU A 42 32.89 24.70 0.11
CA LEU A 42 32.96 25.38 1.40
C LEU A 42 34.38 25.33 1.97
N ASP A 43 34.68 26.23 2.89
CA ASP A 43 35.96 26.22 3.59
C ASP A 43 36.09 24.89 4.36
N LYS A 44 37.27 24.32 4.26
CA LYS A 44 37.56 23.02 4.83
C LYS A 44 37.24 22.96 6.33
N ASP A 45 36.46 21.96 6.73
CA ASP A 45 36.07 21.69 8.12
C ASP A 45 35.43 22.89 8.86
N ALA A 46 34.93 23.87 8.13
CA ALA A 46 34.28 25.06 8.69
C ALA A 46 33.00 24.73 9.47
N GLN A 47 32.69 25.52 10.49
CA GLN A 47 31.42 25.51 11.20
C GLN A 47 30.61 26.73 10.77
N LEU A 48 29.54 26.53 10.04
CA LEU A 48 28.77 27.62 9.43
C LEU A 48 27.35 27.66 10.01
N SER A 49 27.00 28.75 10.69
CA SER A 49 25.61 29.01 11.12
C SER A 49 24.81 29.55 9.93
N ALA A 50 24.53 28.67 8.98
CA ALA A 50 23.88 29.03 7.73
C ALA A 50 23.03 27.85 7.22
N ARG A 51 22.02 28.17 6.40
CA ARG A 51 21.38 27.21 5.51
C ARG A 51 21.84 27.40 4.06
N VAL A 52 21.72 26.37 3.26
CA VAL A 52 22.06 26.39 1.84
C VAL A 52 20.83 26.21 0.97
N VAL A 53 20.69 26.99 -0.09
CA VAL A 53 19.64 26.86 -1.10
C VAL A 53 20.26 26.73 -2.47
N VAL A 54 19.99 25.61 -3.16
CA VAL A 54 20.47 25.35 -4.52
C VAL A 54 19.31 25.55 -5.49
N ARG A 55 19.49 26.47 -6.47
CA ARG A 55 18.48 26.83 -7.47
C ARG A 55 19.01 26.79 -8.91
N ALA A 56 20.14 26.16 -9.12
CA ALA A 56 20.76 26.05 -10.44
C ALA A 56 20.94 24.57 -10.81
N ASP A 57 20.85 24.30 -12.10
CA ASP A 57 21.10 22.99 -12.66
C ASP A 57 22.61 22.70 -12.77
N HIS A 58 22.97 21.42 -12.68
CA HIS A 58 24.31 20.89 -12.92
C HIS A 58 25.42 21.54 -12.06
N VAL A 59 25.07 21.95 -10.84
CA VAL A 59 26.02 22.53 -9.89
C VAL A 59 26.44 21.54 -8.81
N THR A 60 27.62 21.69 -8.31
CA THR A 60 28.17 20.93 -7.19
C THR A 60 28.25 21.80 -5.94
N LEU A 61 27.61 21.34 -4.85
CA LEU A 61 27.90 21.78 -3.49
C LEU A 61 28.87 20.78 -2.85
N ASP A 62 30.11 21.11 -2.73
CA ASP A 62 31.12 20.34 -1.98
C ASP A 62 31.32 20.95 -0.60
N GLY A 63 30.86 20.26 0.42
CA GLY A 63 31.04 20.68 1.80
C GLY A 63 32.49 20.66 2.27
N ASN A 64 33.38 19.89 1.62
CA ASN A 64 34.80 19.78 1.99
C ASN A 64 35.01 19.48 3.49
N GLY A 65 34.10 18.73 4.11
CA GLY A 65 34.05 18.41 5.54
C GLY A 65 33.43 19.51 6.43
N ALA A 66 32.92 20.59 5.86
CA ALA A 66 32.27 21.65 6.65
C ALA A 66 30.95 21.14 7.29
N THR A 67 30.60 21.77 8.39
CA THR A 67 29.35 21.52 9.12
C THR A 67 28.43 22.73 9.02
N LEU A 68 27.23 22.54 8.52
CA LEU A 68 26.11 23.48 8.63
C LEU A 68 25.43 23.27 9.98
N VAL A 69 25.41 24.30 10.79
CA VAL A 69 24.82 24.27 12.15
C VAL A 69 23.56 25.10 12.14
N GLY A 70 22.43 24.42 12.35
CA GLY A 70 21.12 25.03 12.47
C GLY A 70 20.89 25.73 13.80
N PRO A 71 19.82 26.50 13.93
CA PRO A 71 19.47 27.21 15.14
C PRO A 71 18.88 26.33 16.24
N GLY A 72 18.56 25.06 15.93
CA GLY A 72 17.98 24.12 16.85
C GLY A 72 19.01 23.50 17.79
N THR A 73 18.59 23.21 19.01
CA THR A 73 19.42 22.50 20.00
C THR A 73 19.24 20.99 19.83
N VAL A 74 20.32 20.28 19.52
CA VAL A 74 20.31 18.83 19.39
C VAL A 74 19.78 18.20 20.69
N GLY A 75 18.81 17.30 20.54
CA GLY A 75 18.13 16.64 21.67
C GLY A 75 16.95 17.40 22.25
N ASP A 76 16.63 18.60 21.78
CA ASP A 76 15.41 19.34 22.09
C ASP A 76 14.46 19.35 20.88
N PRO A 77 13.44 18.47 20.83
CA PRO A 77 12.53 18.38 19.69
C PRO A 77 11.80 19.69 19.39
N ALA A 78 11.42 20.47 20.40
CA ALA A 78 10.67 21.71 20.19
C ALA A 78 11.53 22.77 19.52
N SER A 79 12.79 22.87 19.90
CA SER A 79 13.77 23.77 19.28
C SER A 79 14.09 23.34 17.83
N LEU A 80 14.27 22.04 17.61
CA LEU A 80 14.57 21.49 16.29
C LEU A 80 13.38 21.61 15.32
N GLU A 81 12.15 21.47 15.79
CA GLU A 81 10.96 21.60 14.95
C GLU A 81 10.87 22.98 14.26
N ALA A 82 11.26 24.02 14.95
CA ALA A 82 11.27 25.39 14.44
C ALA A 82 12.52 25.73 13.60
N ALA A 83 13.51 24.84 13.54
CA ALA A 83 14.84 25.13 12.99
C ALA A 83 14.93 25.14 11.44
N GLY A 84 13.84 24.77 10.74
CA GLY A 84 13.78 24.79 9.29
C GLY A 84 14.64 23.72 8.60
N VAL A 85 15.09 24.02 7.38
CA VAL A 85 15.82 23.10 6.50
C VAL A 85 17.27 23.52 6.36
N GLY A 86 18.20 22.57 6.49
CA GLY A 86 19.64 22.83 6.36
C GLY A 86 20.07 23.05 4.92
N ILE A 87 19.76 22.10 4.03
CA ILE A 87 20.02 22.23 2.58
C ILE A 87 18.70 22.02 1.84
N LEU A 88 18.34 22.95 0.97
CA LEU A 88 17.20 22.86 0.07
C LEU A 88 17.71 22.84 -1.38
N VAL A 89 17.38 21.78 -2.12
CA VAL A 89 17.53 21.71 -3.58
C VAL A 89 16.14 21.70 -4.19
N GLU A 90 15.81 22.72 -4.97
CA GLU A 90 14.45 22.92 -5.47
C GLU A 90 14.43 23.18 -6.98
N GLY A 91 13.66 22.37 -7.72
CA GLY A 91 13.43 22.55 -9.15
C GLY A 91 14.67 22.35 -10.03
N ALA A 92 15.68 21.63 -9.53
CA ALA A 92 16.98 21.57 -10.18
C ALA A 92 17.31 20.16 -10.73
N THR A 93 18.09 20.12 -11.81
CA THR A 93 18.54 18.89 -12.48
C THR A 93 20.07 18.73 -12.33
N GLY A 94 20.51 17.47 -12.08
CA GLY A 94 21.94 17.12 -12.11
C GLY A 94 22.78 17.73 -10.98
N VAL A 95 22.16 18.10 -9.86
CA VAL A 95 22.87 18.70 -8.72
C VAL A 95 23.64 17.62 -7.95
N THR A 96 24.87 17.96 -7.55
CA THR A 96 25.66 17.13 -6.63
C THR A 96 25.78 17.82 -5.26
N VAL A 97 25.41 17.10 -4.18
CA VAL A 97 25.67 17.50 -2.79
C VAL A 97 26.59 16.47 -2.18
N LYS A 98 27.75 16.87 -1.72
CA LYS A 98 28.75 15.95 -1.17
C LYS A 98 29.57 16.50 -0.02
N ASN A 99 30.14 15.61 0.80
CA ASN A 99 31.11 15.90 1.85
C ASN A 99 30.68 17.01 2.83
N VAL A 100 29.40 17.04 3.21
CA VAL A 100 28.85 18.06 4.13
C VAL A 100 28.18 17.40 5.34
N HIS A 101 28.40 18.01 6.51
CA HIS A 101 27.65 17.66 7.72
C HIS A 101 26.55 18.70 7.96
N VAL A 102 25.35 18.24 8.32
CA VAL A 102 24.18 19.11 8.54
C VAL A 102 23.47 18.69 9.82
N ARG A 103 23.44 19.55 10.83
CA ARG A 103 22.82 19.24 12.12
C ARG A 103 22.09 20.43 12.73
N GLY A 104 21.17 20.14 13.66
CA GLY A 104 20.45 21.19 14.38
C GLY A 104 19.31 21.83 13.58
N PHE A 105 18.78 21.13 12.57
CA PHE A 105 17.63 21.55 11.76
C PHE A 105 16.41 20.64 11.99
N ALA A 106 15.24 21.07 11.51
CA ALA A 106 14.08 20.20 11.42
C ALA A 106 14.31 19.09 10.39
N THR A 107 14.95 19.43 9.25
CA THR A 107 15.33 18.48 8.20
C THR A 107 16.71 18.84 7.67
N GLY A 108 17.58 17.85 7.55
CA GLY A 108 18.96 18.05 7.08
C GLY A 108 19.01 18.44 5.61
N LEU A 109 18.39 17.63 4.73
CA LEU A 109 18.34 17.86 3.28
C LEU A 109 16.90 17.70 2.77
N VAL A 110 16.47 18.64 1.95
CA VAL A 110 15.24 18.54 1.16
C VAL A 110 15.57 18.57 -0.33
N LEU A 111 15.14 17.55 -1.05
CA LEU A 111 15.12 17.49 -2.53
C LEU A 111 13.69 17.66 -3.00
N ARG A 112 13.37 18.74 -3.68
CA ARG A 112 12.02 18.99 -4.18
C ARG A 112 12.02 19.24 -5.67
N HIS A 113 11.18 18.49 -6.42
CA HIS A 113 11.10 18.57 -7.89
C HIS A 113 12.46 18.46 -8.56
N THR A 114 13.28 17.49 -8.15
CA THR A 114 14.66 17.31 -8.64
C THR A 114 14.77 16.12 -9.58
N VAL A 115 15.69 16.22 -10.53
CA VAL A 115 16.00 15.12 -11.46
C VAL A 115 17.52 14.87 -11.42
N ALA A 116 17.89 13.58 -11.34
CA ALA A 116 19.29 13.14 -11.37
C ALA A 116 20.20 13.84 -10.34
N ALA A 117 19.67 14.06 -9.14
CA ALA A 117 20.49 14.56 -8.02
C ALA A 117 21.46 13.46 -7.53
N ASN A 118 22.67 13.85 -7.14
CA ASN A 118 23.67 12.97 -6.54
C ASN A 118 23.99 13.46 -5.12
N VAL A 119 23.62 12.69 -4.10
CA VAL A 119 23.90 12.98 -2.69
C VAL A 119 24.87 11.93 -2.18
N THR A 120 26.08 12.32 -1.83
CA THR A 120 27.11 11.35 -1.46
C THR A 120 28.03 11.85 -0.35
N ASP A 121 28.43 10.91 0.51
CA ASP A 121 29.42 11.15 1.57
C ASP A 121 29.03 12.30 2.53
N CYS A 122 27.72 12.43 2.84
CA CYS A 122 27.18 13.46 3.71
C CYS A 122 26.71 12.87 5.04
N ASP A 123 26.70 13.72 6.10
CA ASP A 123 26.11 13.34 7.38
C ASP A 123 24.98 14.31 7.76
N PHE A 124 23.74 13.77 7.77
CA PHE A 124 22.52 14.46 8.15
C PHE A 124 22.03 14.05 9.54
N SER A 125 22.90 13.53 10.39
CA SER A 125 22.56 13.12 11.75
C SER A 125 22.28 14.31 12.66
N ASP A 126 21.66 14.05 13.82
CA ASP A 126 21.39 15.05 14.86
C ASP A 126 20.53 16.24 14.40
N ASN A 127 19.62 15.99 13.46
CA ASN A 127 18.51 16.86 13.13
C ASN A 127 17.28 16.48 13.97
N TYR A 128 16.06 16.82 13.57
CA TYR A 128 14.89 16.55 14.37
C TYR A 128 14.80 15.08 14.78
N HIS A 129 14.73 14.85 16.09
CA HIS A 129 14.64 13.53 16.70
C HIS A 129 13.78 13.60 17.94
N ASN A 130 12.76 12.71 18.07
CA ASN A 130 11.86 12.69 19.21
C ASN A 130 11.52 11.26 19.69
N PRO A 131 12.45 10.57 20.36
CA PRO A 131 12.24 9.20 20.82
C PRO A 131 11.17 9.10 21.95
N LYS A 132 10.78 10.23 22.54
CA LYS A 132 9.74 10.28 23.57
C LYS A 132 8.35 10.63 23.04
N PHE A 133 8.20 10.90 21.74
CA PHE A 133 6.90 11.16 21.15
C PHE A 133 5.95 9.99 21.40
N GLY A 134 4.69 10.29 21.67
CA GLY A 134 3.66 9.28 21.96
C GLY A 134 3.31 8.42 20.73
N TRP A 135 2.10 7.90 20.74
CA TRP A 135 1.53 7.21 19.58
C TRP A 135 1.16 8.23 18.49
N GLY A 136 1.22 7.80 17.23
CA GLY A 136 0.91 8.61 16.05
C GLY A 136 2.16 9.02 15.26
N GLU A 137 1.93 9.79 14.23
CA GLU A 137 2.92 10.20 13.25
C GLU A 137 3.03 11.73 13.19
N LEU A 138 4.18 12.21 12.80
CA LEU A 138 4.46 13.62 12.49
C LEU A 138 4.73 13.75 10.99
N PRO A 139 4.57 14.94 10.40
CA PRO A 139 5.03 15.20 9.05
C PRO A 139 6.50 14.81 8.85
N PRO A 140 6.92 14.43 7.63
CA PRO A 140 8.29 14.03 7.31
C PRO A 140 9.32 15.07 7.77
N ARG A 141 10.34 14.63 8.50
CA ARG A 141 11.44 15.47 9.01
C ARG A 141 12.62 14.63 9.48
N GLY A 142 13.75 15.22 9.70
CA GLY A 142 14.95 14.54 10.22
C GLY A 142 16.11 14.54 9.24
N GLY A 143 16.43 13.42 8.63
CA GLY A 143 17.59 13.28 7.74
C GLY A 143 17.36 13.88 6.35
N ILE A 144 16.92 13.06 5.40
CA ILE A 144 16.68 13.42 4.00
C ILE A 144 15.19 13.30 3.69
N PHE A 145 14.63 14.36 3.14
CA PHE A 145 13.27 14.38 2.61
C PHE A 145 13.28 14.69 1.12
N ALA A 146 12.81 13.77 0.31
CA ALA A 146 12.67 13.92 -1.13
C ALA A 146 11.18 13.94 -1.53
N ASP A 147 10.82 14.92 -2.34
CA ASP A 147 9.48 15.17 -2.85
C ASP A 147 9.56 15.41 -4.36
N HIS A 148 8.93 14.55 -5.16
CA HIS A 148 9.04 14.57 -6.64
C HIS A 148 10.52 14.52 -7.13
N ALA A 149 11.35 13.68 -6.49
CA ALA A 149 12.72 13.45 -6.91
C ALA A 149 12.80 12.15 -7.73
N ARG A 150 13.49 12.19 -8.86
CA ARG A 150 13.63 11.02 -9.73
C ARG A 150 15.02 10.85 -10.29
N LEU A 151 15.39 9.59 -10.64
CA LEU A 151 16.67 9.23 -11.24
C LEU A 151 17.88 9.65 -10.40
N SER A 152 17.68 9.84 -9.10
CA SER A 152 18.71 10.35 -8.18
C SER A 152 19.51 9.23 -7.55
N VAL A 153 20.74 9.52 -7.15
CA VAL A 153 21.63 8.61 -6.44
C VAL A 153 21.89 9.16 -5.05
N ILE A 154 21.53 8.38 -4.03
CA ILE A 154 21.75 8.70 -2.60
C ILE A 154 22.61 7.58 -2.04
N ARG A 155 23.92 7.86 -1.80
CA ARG A 155 24.85 6.80 -1.38
C ARG A 155 25.91 7.28 -0.38
N HIS A 156 26.39 6.36 0.45
CA HIS A 156 27.43 6.62 1.47
C HIS A 156 27.07 7.77 2.42
N ASN A 157 25.77 8.01 2.65
CA ASN A 157 25.32 9.04 3.56
C ASN A 157 24.97 8.45 4.92
N ARG A 158 24.92 9.32 5.91
CA ARG A 158 24.50 9.00 7.26
C ARG A 158 23.36 9.91 7.70
N ALA A 159 22.35 9.35 8.38
CA ALA A 159 21.29 10.12 9.03
C ALA A 159 20.83 9.36 10.28
N ASN A 160 21.59 9.47 11.33
CA ASN A 160 21.31 8.82 12.63
C ASN A 160 20.76 9.81 13.64
N ARG A 161 20.04 9.29 14.63
CA ARG A 161 19.38 10.10 15.67
C ARG A 161 18.53 11.22 15.06
N VAL A 162 17.67 10.77 14.16
CA VAL A 162 16.68 11.61 13.48
C VAL A 162 15.29 10.99 13.61
N TRP A 163 14.26 11.73 13.25
CA TRP A 163 12.89 11.22 13.22
C TRP A 163 12.74 10.21 12.09
N ASP A 164 12.94 10.65 10.85
CA ASP A 164 13.02 9.80 9.66
C ASP A 164 14.44 9.90 9.05
N GLY A 165 15.01 8.76 8.65
CA GLY A 165 16.32 8.73 7.98
C GLY A 165 16.20 9.24 6.54
N LEU A 166 15.34 8.59 5.75
CA LEU A 166 15.00 8.96 4.37
C LEU A 166 13.50 8.86 4.14
N VAL A 167 12.89 9.89 3.59
CA VAL A 167 11.51 9.86 3.13
C VAL A 167 11.44 10.17 1.64
N LEU A 168 10.74 9.34 0.88
CA LEU A 168 10.48 9.51 -0.55
C LEU A 168 8.97 9.68 -0.77
N ILE A 169 8.55 10.84 -1.25
CA ILE A 169 7.16 11.12 -1.65
C ILE A 169 7.14 11.42 -3.15
N ASP A 170 6.30 10.71 -3.92
CA ASP A 170 6.22 10.85 -5.38
C ASP A 170 7.58 10.76 -6.08
N CYS A 171 8.42 9.84 -5.62
CA CYS A 171 9.81 9.69 -6.03
C CYS A 171 10.04 8.38 -6.78
N ASP A 172 10.51 8.45 -8.00
CA ASP A 172 10.65 7.29 -8.86
C ASP A 172 12.09 7.08 -9.35
N GLU A 173 12.45 5.78 -9.52
CA GLU A 173 13.67 5.37 -10.21
C GLU A 173 14.96 5.86 -9.54
N ASN A 174 14.93 6.06 -8.22
CA ASN A 174 16.11 6.46 -7.46
C ASN A 174 16.92 5.24 -7.01
N MET A 175 18.23 5.44 -6.82
CA MET A 175 19.14 4.46 -6.22
C MET A 175 19.59 4.94 -4.86
N VAL A 176 19.31 4.14 -3.83
CA VAL A 176 19.70 4.39 -2.43
C VAL A 176 20.64 3.25 -2.01
N ALA A 177 21.92 3.53 -1.87
CA ALA A 177 22.91 2.48 -1.66
C ALA A 177 23.95 2.82 -0.61
N ASP A 178 24.35 1.83 0.17
CA ASP A 178 25.47 1.92 1.12
C ASP A 178 25.34 3.08 2.13
N ASN A 179 24.09 3.43 2.54
CA ASN A 179 23.83 4.46 3.52
C ASN A 179 23.64 3.87 4.93
N ASP A 180 23.84 4.71 5.95
CA ASP A 180 23.49 4.41 7.33
C ASP A 180 22.38 5.36 7.81
N PHE A 181 21.13 4.88 7.72
CA PHE A 181 19.93 5.58 8.18
C PHE A 181 19.35 4.95 9.47
N SER A 182 20.21 4.36 10.27
CA SER A 182 19.83 3.69 11.51
C SER A 182 19.53 4.65 12.67
N LEU A 183 19.06 4.10 13.78
CA LEU A 183 18.82 4.82 15.04
C LEU A 183 17.79 5.96 14.90
N THR A 184 16.71 5.71 14.19
CA THR A 184 15.61 6.67 14.01
C THR A 184 14.53 6.49 15.05
N SER A 185 13.78 7.55 15.33
CA SER A 185 12.64 7.47 16.24
C SER A 185 11.28 7.35 15.56
N ASN A 186 11.25 7.23 14.25
CA ASN A 186 10.05 6.93 13.46
C ASN A 186 10.36 5.90 12.37
N THR A 187 10.92 6.32 11.23
CA THR A 187 11.27 5.37 10.18
C THR A 187 12.73 5.52 9.74
N CYS A 188 13.42 4.42 9.45
CA CYS A 188 14.72 4.52 8.77
C CYS A 188 14.52 4.91 7.31
N THR A 189 13.49 4.34 6.66
CA THR A 189 13.09 4.72 5.30
C THR A 189 11.58 4.64 5.17
N ARG A 190 10.97 5.67 4.57
CA ARG A 190 9.54 5.74 4.28
C ARG A 190 9.28 6.05 2.80
N LEU A 191 8.36 5.31 2.19
CA LEU A 191 7.93 5.48 0.81
C LEU A 191 6.43 5.82 0.78
N TRP A 192 6.08 6.83 -0.02
CA TRP A 192 4.71 7.26 -0.27
C TRP A 192 4.55 7.59 -1.75
N ARG A 193 3.77 6.80 -2.50
CA ARG A 193 3.68 6.88 -3.97
C ARG A 193 5.06 6.90 -4.66
N ALA A 194 6.00 6.13 -4.12
CA ALA A 194 7.38 6.10 -4.60
C ALA A 194 7.66 4.74 -5.27
N CYS A 195 7.95 4.75 -6.56
CA CYS A 195 7.98 3.54 -7.37
C CYS A 195 9.35 3.30 -8.02
N ARG A 196 9.65 2.02 -8.29
CA ARG A 196 10.84 1.57 -9.05
C ARG A 196 12.18 2.05 -8.46
N ASN A 197 12.20 2.33 -7.14
CA ASN A 197 13.43 2.68 -6.44
C ASN A 197 14.22 1.42 -6.06
N ARG A 198 15.53 1.55 -5.89
CA ARG A 198 16.44 0.47 -5.53
C ARG A 198 17.16 0.80 -4.24
N PHE A 199 17.05 -0.08 -3.24
CA PHE A 199 17.68 0.04 -1.92
C PHE A 199 18.71 -1.09 -1.76
N LEU A 200 19.99 -0.76 -1.75
CA LEU A 200 21.08 -1.72 -1.82
C LEU A 200 22.05 -1.54 -0.65
N ASN A 201 22.29 -2.60 0.12
CA ASN A 201 23.29 -2.65 1.20
C ASN A 201 23.20 -1.51 2.24
N ASN A 202 21.99 -1.00 2.52
CA ASN A 202 21.84 0.07 3.51
C ASN A 202 21.73 -0.52 4.93
N ASN A 203 22.24 0.20 5.91
CA ASN A 203 21.93 0.01 7.31
C ASN A 203 20.65 0.80 7.66
N LEU A 204 19.54 0.11 7.82
CA LEU A 204 18.22 0.64 8.18
C LEU A 204 17.77 0.08 9.53
N SER A 205 18.70 -0.22 10.44
CA SER A 205 18.39 -0.84 11.71
C SER A 205 17.96 0.16 12.79
N TYR A 206 17.30 -0.31 13.83
CA TYR A 206 16.86 0.49 14.97
C TYR A 206 15.90 1.65 14.60
N GLY A 207 14.97 1.40 13.68
CA GLY A 207 13.80 2.25 13.46
C GLY A 207 12.74 1.96 14.52
N ILE A 208 12.96 2.48 15.75
CA ILE A 208 12.13 2.09 16.89
C ILE A 208 11.93 3.23 17.88
N ARG A 209 10.71 3.35 18.37
CA ARG A 209 10.31 4.25 19.46
C ARG A 209 9.62 3.47 20.59
N ILE A 210 10.32 3.24 21.69
CA ILE A 210 9.84 2.47 22.83
C ILE A 210 10.47 2.98 24.11
N ASP A 211 9.70 3.10 25.17
CA ASP A 211 10.20 3.42 26.51
C ASP A 211 10.15 2.18 27.42
N ARG A 212 11.19 1.37 27.33
CA ARG A 212 11.32 0.17 28.17
C ARG A 212 11.48 0.49 29.66
N ALA A 213 12.00 1.67 30.01
CA ALA A 213 12.11 2.08 31.39
C ALA A 213 10.72 2.39 32.01
N ALA A 214 9.77 2.85 31.19
CA ALA A 214 8.37 2.99 31.57
C ALA A 214 7.57 1.68 31.52
N GLY A 215 8.21 0.56 31.17
CA GLY A 215 7.56 -0.75 31.09
C GLY A 215 6.81 -1.01 29.77
N GLU A 216 7.05 -0.22 28.73
CA GLU A 216 6.46 -0.47 27.43
C GLU A 216 7.00 -1.78 26.86
N VAL A 217 6.09 -2.61 26.36
CA VAL A 217 6.41 -3.87 25.66
C VAL A 217 6.23 -3.73 24.15
N HIS A 218 5.29 -2.89 23.71
CA HIS A 218 5.07 -2.54 22.31
C HIS A 218 5.89 -1.33 21.90
N ALA A 219 6.53 -1.40 20.75
CA ALA A 219 7.01 -0.20 20.07
C ALA A 219 5.81 0.69 19.69
N ARG A 220 5.95 1.98 19.88
CA ARG A 220 5.02 2.98 19.36
C ARG A 220 5.13 3.01 17.84
N ASP A 221 4.19 3.65 17.14
CA ASP A 221 4.16 3.71 15.67
C ASP A 221 5.53 4.06 15.07
N SER A 222 6.35 3.05 14.80
CA SER A 222 7.72 3.17 14.30
C SER A 222 8.15 1.88 13.62
N THR A 223 8.93 1.98 12.57
CA THR A 223 9.40 0.83 11.79
C THR A 223 10.70 1.15 11.07
N CYS A 224 11.49 0.14 10.72
CA CYS A 224 12.68 0.36 9.91
C CYS A 224 12.30 0.77 8.48
N VAL A 225 11.40 0.03 7.82
CA VAL A 225 10.97 0.32 6.44
C VAL A 225 9.45 0.41 6.41
N LEU A 226 8.93 1.58 6.04
CA LEU A 226 7.49 1.83 5.85
C LEU A 226 7.19 2.07 4.38
N ILE A 227 6.33 1.25 3.81
CA ILE A 227 5.90 1.34 2.40
C ILE A 227 4.40 1.54 2.36
N GLU A 228 3.97 2.65 1.79
CA GLU A 228 2.57 3.06 1.80
C GLU A 228 2.09 3.51 0.42
N THR A 229 0.80 3.41 0.24
CA THR A 229 0.03 4.18 -0.74
C THR A 229 0.65 4.18 -2.13
N GLY A 230 0.46 3.07 -2.85
CA GLY A 230 0.88 2.96 -4.26
C GLY A 230 2.38 3.00 -4.51
N SER A 231 3.21 2.67 -3.51
CA SER A 231 4.66 2.57 -3.67
C SER A 231 5.02 1.21 -4.26
N ASN A 232 5.11 1.16 -5.58
CA ASN A 232 5.20 -0.08 -6.33
C ASN A 232 6.59 -0.36 -6.90
N ASP A 233 6.86 -1.65 -7.17
CA ASP A 233 8.00 -2.11 -7.95
C ASP A 233 9.37 -1.70 -7.39
N ASN A 234 9.46 -1.51 -6.07
CA ASN A 234 10.73 -1.19 -5.43
C ASN A 234 11.54 -2.47 -5.16
N TYR A 235 12.85 -2.35 -5.24
CA TYR A 235 13.79 -3.45 -5.10
C TYR A 235 14.69 -3.25 -3.87
N TRP A 236 14.71 -4.23 -2.95
CA TRP A 236 15.42 -4.21 -1.69
C TRP A 236 16.41 -5.37 -1.64
N PHE A 237 17.70 -5.09 -1.55
CA PHE A 237 18.74 -6.11 -1.59
C PHE A 237 19.80 -5.91 -0.53
N ARG A 238 19.98 -6.93 0.33
CA ARG A 238 21.01 -6.98 1.37
C ARG A 238 21.01 -5.79 2.32
N ASN A 239 19.84 -5.30 2.69
CA ASN A 239 19.75 -4.26 3.70
C ASN A 239 19.67 -4.90 5.09
N ASP A 240 20.31 -4.26 6.07
CA ASP A 240 20.10 -4.50 7.50
C ASP A 240 18.86 -3.73 7.95
N ILE A 241 17.77 -4.45 8.23
CA ILE A 241 16.47 -3.88 8.63
C ILE A 241 16.12 -4.37 10.05
N THR A 242 17.14 -4.63 10.86
CA THR A 242 16.97 -5.26 12.16
C THR A 242 16.57 -4.29 13.29
N HIS A 243 16.03 -4.84 14.38
CA HIS A 243 15.75 -4.11 15.62
C HIS A 243 14.74 -2.96 15.49
N GLY A 244 13.81 -3.03 14.55
CA GLY A 244 12.74 -2.05 14.38
C GLY A 244 11.60 -2.20 15.38
N GLY A 245 10.64 -1.29 15.34
CA GLY A 245 9.30 -1.52 15.86
C GLY A 245 8.69 -2.69 15.08
N ASP A 246 8.42 -2.48 13.79
CA ASP A 246 8.41 -3.53 12.78
C ASP A 246 9.71 -3.45 11.95
N GLY A 247 10.12 -4.54 11.34
CA GLY A 247 11.22 -4.51 10.37
C GLY A 247 10.75 -3.84 9.08
N VAL A 248 9.91 -4.53 8.31
CA VAL A 248 9.23 -4.00 7.13
C VAL A 248 7.74 -3.91 7.42
N PHE A 249 7.11 -2.78 7.10
CA PHE A 249 5.67 -2.63 7.12
C PHE A 249 5.16 -2.11 5.77
N ILE A 250 4.38 -2.93 5.05
CA ILE A 250 3.70 -2.55 3.82
C ILE A 250 2.23 -2.32 4.16
N ARG A 251 1.84 -1.05 4.26
CA ARG A 251 0.53 -0.61 4.75
C ARG A 251 -0.30 0.01 3.62
N PRO A 252 -1.46 -0.53 3.25
CA PRO A 252 -2.36 0.16 2.35
C PRO A 252 -3.13 1.24 3.12
N LEU A 253 -3.24 2.42 2.53
CA LEU A 253 -4.18 3.44 2.96
C LEU A 253 -5.19 3.67 1.83
N ASN A 254 -6.47 3.85 2.18
CA ASN A 254 -7.54 4.08 1.20
C ASN A 254 -7.55 3.03 0.07
N ARG A 255 -7.26 1.75 0.36
CA ARG A 255 -7.11 0.65 -0.60
C ARG A 255 -5.95 0.78 -1.58
N TRP A 256 -5.26 1.84 -1.58
CA TRP A 256 -4.17 2.04 -2.50
C TRP A 256 -2.97 1.21 -2.06
N VAL A 257 -3.02 -0.06 -2.43
CA VAL A 257 -2.01 -1.07 -2.10
C VAL A 257 -0.68 -0.79 -2.79
N SER A 258 0.40 -1.30 -2.20
CA SER A 258 1.75 -1.26 -2.77
C SER A 258 2.13 -2.65 -3.26
N ARG A 259 2.40 -2.79 -4.57
CA ARG A 259 2.62 -4.06 -5.27
C ARG A 259 3.99 -4.16 -5.91
N GLY A 260 4.39 -5.38 -6.27
CA GLY A 260 5.60 -5.61 -7.05
C GLY A 260 6.89 -5.32 -6.30
N ASN A 261 6.83 -5.06 -4.99
CA ASN A 261 8.04 -4.86 -4.21
C ASN A 261 8.76 -6.20 -4.02
N VAL A 262 10.07 -6.20 -4.22
CA VAL A 262 10.91 -7.38 -4.19
C VAL A 262 11.99 -7.22 -3.12
N PHE A 263 11.98 -8.11 -2.14
CA PHE A 263 12.94 -8.14 -1.03
C PHE A 263 13.82 -9.37 -1.17
N ILE A 264 15.14 -9.18 -1.33
CA ILE A 264 16.09 -10.27 -1.51
C ILE A 264 17.25 -10.14 -0.52
N GLU A 265 17.51 -11.20 0.24
CA GLU A 265 18.66 -11.30 1.15
C GLU A 265 18.74 -10.17 2.18
N ASN A 266 17.59 -9.62 2.64
CA ASN A 266 17.56 -8.67 3.73
C ASN A 266 17.46 -9.40 5.07
N ASP A 267 17.98 -8.79 6.12
CA ASP A 267 17.76 -9.22 7.50
C ASP A 267 16.77 -8.29 8.19
N THR A 268 15.61 -8.83 8.59
CA THR A 268 14.53 -8.09 9.27
C THR A 268 14.37 -8.55 10.74
N SER A 269 15.35 -9.25 11.26
CA SER A 269 15.29 -9.91 12.58
C SER A 269 15.24 -8.94 13.75
N TYR A 270 14.83 -9.46 14.91
CA TYR A 270 14.78 -8.72 16.17
C TYR A 270 13.81 -7.52 16.16
N ALA A 271 12.83 -7.51 15.29
CA ALA A 271 11.76 -6.51 15.35
C ALA A 271 10.95 -6.69 16.65
N ASN A 272 10.56 -5.58 17.25
CA ASN A 272 9.75 -5.64 18.48
C ASN A 272 8.37 -6.24 18.23
N ASN A 273 7.74 -5.86 17.11
CA ASN A 273 6.48 -6.41 16.65
C ASN A 273 6.74 -7.50 15.59
N ASN A 274 6.55 -7.23 14.31
CA ASN A 274 6.70 -8.20 13.24
C ASN A 274 7.99 -7.96 12.46
N CYS A 275 8.73 -9.02 12.12
CA CYS A 275 9.89 -8.84 11.25
C CYS A 275 9.49 -8.33 9.87
N VAL A 276 8.42 -8.88 9.31
CA VAL A 276 7.79 -8.38 8.08
C VAL A 276 6.28 -8.34 8.29
N GLU A 277 5.68 -7.20 8.10
CA GLU A 277 4.23 -7.02 8.07
C GLU A 277 3.80 -6.51 6.70
N SER A 278 2.83 -7.19 6.05
CA SER A 278 2.33 -6.76 4.75
C SER A 278 0.84 -7.02 4.60
N TRP A 279 0.12 -5.95 4.27
CA TRP A 279 -1.31 -5.96 3.98
C TRP A 279 -1.58 -5.60 2.51
N SER A 280 -0.67 -5.97 1.63
CA SER A 280 -0.73 -5.64 0.20
C SER A 280 -0.39 -6.85 -0.66
N PRO A 281 -1.08 -7.03 -1.80
CA PRO A 281 -0.85 -8.14 -2.71
C PRO A 281 0.41 -7.99 -3.57
N GLY A 282 0.84 -9.08 -4.20
CA GLY A 282 1.82 -9.08 -5.28
C GLY A 282 3.24 -8.73 -4.88
N ASN A 283 3.62 -8.91 -3.61
CA ASN A 283 4.97 -8.66 -3.13
C ASN A 283 5.78 -9.98 -3.04
N THR A 284 7.09 -9.89 -3.20
CA THR A 284 8.00 -11.05 -3.29
C THR A 284 9.10 -10.96 -2.25
N PHE A 285 9.31 -12.04 -1.51
CA PHE A 285 10.33 -12.16 -0.46
C PHE A 285 11.20 -13.38 -0.74
N ILE A 286 12.49 -13.16 -1.00
CA ILE A 286 13.43 -14.22 -1.40
C ILE A 286 14.65 -14.20 -0.49
N ARG A 287 14.96 -15.31 0.18
CA ARG A 287 16.14 -15.52 1.04
C ARG A 287 16.35 -14.42 2.09
N ASN A 288 15.25 -13.88 2.65
CA ASN A 288 15.33 -12.95 3.77
C ASN A 288 15.37 -13.72 5.09
N THR A 289 15.93 -13.08 6.10
CA THR A 289 15.94 -13.57 7.49
C THR A 289 14.93 -12.76 8.30
N ALA A 290 14.02 -13.47 9.01
CA ALA A 290 12.94 -12.90 9.80
C ALA A 290 12.83 -13.60 11.16
N ASN A 291 13.87 -13.45 11.99
CA ASN A 291 14.07 -14.19 13.22
C ASN A 291 13.87 -13.30 14.46
N HIS A 292 13.50 -13.92 15.59
CA HIS A 292 13.44 -13.27 16.89
C HIS A 292 12.47 -12.08 17.01
N GLY A 293 11.44 -12.00 16.17
CA GLY A 293 10.35 -11.05 16.32
C GLY A 293 9.17 -11.62 17.10
N SER A 294 8.05 -10.89 17.14
CA SER A 294 6.78 -11.47 17.56
C SER A 294 6.33 -12.50 16.55
N TYR A 295 6.32 -12.11 15.28
CA TYR A 295 6.09 -12.98 14.13
C TYR A 295 7.19 -12.75 13.10
N GLY A 296 7.54 -13.80 12.35
CA GLY A 296 8.48 -13.67 11.23
C GLY A 296 7.82 -12.87 10.10
N PHE A 297 6.86 -13.46 9.41
CA PHE A 297 6.04 -12.80 8.41
C PHE A 297 4.59 -12.76 8.90
N TRP A 298 4.01 -11.56 8.97
CA TRP A 298 2.61 -11.32 9.30
C TRP A 298 1.93 -10.67 8.11
N LEU A 299 1.17 -11.45 7.36
CA LEU A 299 0.62 -11.07 6.07
C LEU A 299 -0.90 -11.17 6.08
N GLY A 300 -1.56 -10.27 5.34
CA GLY A 300 -3.01 -10.30 5.16
C GLY A 300 -3.43 -9.51 3.93
N GLY A 301 -4.57 -9.87 3.30
CA GLY A 301 -4.93 -9.28 2.01
C GLY A 301 -3.81 -9.39 0.97
N SER A 302 -3.03 -10.48 1.04
CA SER A 302 -1.75 -10.66 0.38
C SER A 302 -1.85 -11.65 -0.78
N ASP A 303 -2.81 -11.43 -1.67
CA ASP A 303 -2.90 -12.19 -2.93
C ASP A 303 -1.56 -12.15 -3.68
N GLN A 304 -1.25 -13.20 -4.44
CA GLN A 304 -0.08 -13.25 -5.34
C GLN A 304 1.27 -13.03 -4.63
N THR A 305 1.35 -13.37 -3.36
CA THR A 305 2.59 -13.25 -2.60
C THR A 305 3.51 -14.42 -2.89
N VAL A 306 4.80 -14.14 -3.02
CA VAL A 306 5.85 -15.14 -3.26
C VAL A 306 6.85 -15.13 -2.12
N LEU A 307 7.02 -16.26 -1.45
CA LEU A 307 7.95 -16.47 -0.33
C LEU A 307 8.87 -17.63 -0.66
N ILE A 308 10.13 -17.33 -1.01
CA ILE A 308 11.09 -18.36 -1.46
C ILE A 308 12.37 -18.33 -0.63
N GLY A 309 12.70 -19.46 -0.02
CA GLY A 309 14.00 -19.65 0.63
C GLY A 309 14.25 -18.75 1.84
N ASN A 310 13.21 -18.18 2.44
CA ASN A 310 13.37 -17.34 3.62
C ASN A 310 13.57 -18.18 4.87
N GLU A 311 14.22 -17.61 5.87
CA GLU A 311 14.29 -18.17 7.22
C GLU A 311 13.38 -17.36 8.15
N ALA A 312 12.52 -18.05 8.90
CA ALA A 312 11.71 -17.44 9.95
C ALA A 312 11.74 -18.33 11.20
N ALA A 313 12.50 -17.90 12.19
CA ALA A 313 12.81 -18.72 13.34
C ALA A 313 12.81 -17.95 14.66
N PHE A 314 12.63 -18.68 15.76
CA PHE A 314 12.69 -18.14 17.13
C PHE A 314 11.70 -17.03 17.41
N ASN A 315 10.60 -16.94 16.67
CA ASN A 315 9.61 -15.90 16.83
C ASN A 315 8.69 -16.19 18.03
N GLY A 316 8.37 -15.15 18.79
CA GLY A 316 7.52 -15.21 19.96
C GLY A 316 8.14 -15.87 21.20
N LEU A 317 9.46 -16.09 21.24
CA LEU A 317 10.15 -16.72 22.37
C LEU A 317 10.62 -15.72 23.44
N THR A 318 10.72 -14.45 23.11
CA THR A 318 11.27 -13.43 24.00
C THR A 318 10.17 -12.78 24.85
N ASN A 319 10.36 -12.71 26.14
CA ASN A 319 9.48 -11.96 27.03
C ASN A 319 9.71 -10.46 26.82
N GLY A 320 8.64 -9.70 26.65
CA GLY A 320 8.70 -8.24 26.55
C GLY A 320 8.79 -7.73 25.12
N TYR A 321 8.50 -8.57 24.14
CA TYR A 321 8.14 -8.11 22.80
C TYR A 321 6.64 -8.12 22.65
N HIS A 322 5.97 -7.16 21.92
CA HIS A 322 5.12 -7.78 21.02
C HIS A 322 3.71 -7.46 20.78
N ASN A 323 3.32 -7.84 19.59
CA ASN A 323 1.98 -8.30 19.32
C ASN A 323 1.65 -9.54 20.17
N ALA A 324 0.42 -9.60 20.71
CA ALA A 324 -0.02 -10.73 21.52
C ALA A 324 -0.04 -12.03 20.69
N PRO A 325 0.17 -13.18 21.33
CA PRO A 325 0.02 -14.47 20.66
C PRO A 325 -1.43 -14.66 20.20
N GLU A 326 -1.63 -15.08 18.97
CA GLU A 326 -2.95 -15.37 18.43
C GLU A 326 -3.56 -16.61 19.11
N PRO A 327 -4.86 -16.55 19.47
CA PRO A 327 -5.57 -17.73 19.93
C PRO A 327 -5.54 -18.84 18.89
N GLY A 328 -5.13 -20.02 19.28
CA GLY A 328 -5.07 -21.21 18.42
C GLY A 328 -3.67 -21.50 17.92
N PHE A 329 -2.99 -20.63 17.20
CA PHE A 329 -1.68 -20.92 16.63
C PHE A 329 -0.48 -20.18 17.28
N ARG A 330 -0.75 -19.24 18.19
CA ARG A 330 0.27 -18.43 18.88
C ARG A 330 1.10 -17.57 17.92
N HIS A 331 2.42 -17.44 18.16
CA HIS A 331 3.34 -16.72 17.27
C HIS A 331 3.86 -17.67 16.19
N GLY A 332 4.03 -17.22 14.97
CA GLY A 332 4.42 -18.07 13.85
C GLY A 332 5.59 -17.57 13.02
N GLY A 333 6.14 -18.47 12.22
CA GLY A 333 7.19 -18.15 11.24
C GLY A 333 6.60 -17.37 10.05
N ILE A 334 5.82 -18.03 9.21
CA ILE A 334 5.01 -17.38 8.17
C ILE A 334 3.55 -17.50 8.57
N VAL A 335 2.88 -16.36 8.70
CA VAL A 335 1.48 -16.25 9.11
C VAL A 335 0.72 -15.42 8.08
N ILE A 336 -0.31 -15.98 7.47
CA ILE A 336 -1.17 -15.30 6.51
C ILE A 336 -2.60 -15.36 7.00
N VAL A 337 -3.14 -14.21 7.39
CA VAL A 337 -4.44 -14.07 8.06
C VAL A 337 -5.17 -12.81 7.62
N GLY A 338 -6.48 -12.76 7.84
CA GLY A 338 -7.24 -11.52 7.70
C GLY A 338 -7.34 -11.00 6.27
N GLY A 339 -8.35 -11.46 5.58
CA GLY A 339 -8.64 -11.06 4.21
C GLY A 339 -8.28 -12.12 3.18
N PRO A 340 -8.64 -11.89 1.92
CA PRO A 340 -8.34 -12.82 0.86
C PRO A 340 -6.82 -12.92 0.66
N SER A 341 -6.34 -14.14 0.50
CA SER A 341 -4.98 -14.44 0.09
C SER A 341 -5.04 -15.59 -0.88
N SER A 342 -4.79 -15.31 -2.13
CA SER A 342 -4.89 -16.28 -3.21
C SER A 342 -3.63 -16.29 -4.08
N HIS A 343 -3.46 -17.35 -4.86
CA HIS A 343 -2.37 -17.44 -5.85
C HIS A 343 -0.99 -17.22 -5.21
N THR A 344 -0.73 -17.88 -4.09
CA THR A 344 0.47 -17.69 -3.26
C THR A 344 1.44 -18.86 -3.44
N LEU A 345 2.73 -18.55 -3.58
CA LEU A 345 3.81 -19.54 -3.62
C LEU A 345 4.69 -19.45 -2.35
N ILE A 346 4.76 -20.55 -1.62
CA ILE A 346 5.61 -20.69 -0.43
C ILE A 346 6.56 -21.86 -0.68
N ALA A 347 7.83 -21.58 -1.02
CA ALA A 347 8.74 -22.61 -1.49
C ALA A 347 10.14 -22.52 -0.85
N GLY A 348 10.67 -23.64 -0.41
CA GLY A 348 12.05 -23.76 0.07
C GLY A 348 12.38 -22.96 1.34
N ASN A 349 11.37 -22.50 2.10
CA ASN A 349 11.60 -21.73 3.32
C ASN A 349 12.02 -22.64 4.48
N HIS A 350 12.78 -22.09 5.42
CA HIS A 350 13.18 -22.74 6.67
C HIS A 350 12.44 -22.07 7.84
N LEU A 351 11.44 -22.76 8.37
CA LEU A 351 10.53 -22.26 9.41
C LEU A 351 10.71 -23.11 10.67
N HIS A 352 11.42 -22.59 11.67
CA HIS A 352 11.80 -23.44 12.78
C HIS A 352 11.87 -22.73 14.14
N ASP A 353 11.74 -23.51 15.20
CA ASP A 353 11.87 -23.06 16.58
C ASP A 353 10.94 -21.87 16.95
N ASN A 354 9.81 -21.74 16.27
CA ASN A 354 8.82 -20.68 16.58
C ASN A 354 7.89 -21.13 17.72
N ASN A 355 7.44 -20.18 18.56
CA ASN A 355 6.51 -20.43 19.66
C ASN A 355 5.06 -20.69 19.20
N GLY A 356 4.83 -20.86 17.94
CA GLY A 356 3.55 -21.14 17.32
C GLY A 356 3.69 -21.99 16.07
N GLY A 357 2.90 -21.72 15.03
CA GLY A 357 2.99 -22.45 13.77
C GLY A 357 4.24 -22.09 12.96
N GLY A 358 4.89 -23.07 12.34
CA GLY A 358 5.91 -22.78 11.34
C GLY A 358 5.30 -22.06 10.14
N LEU A 359 4.30 -22.68 9.52
CA LEU A 359 3.44 -22.07 8.51
C LEU A 359 1.99 -21.99 9.04
N VAL A 360 1.42 -20.81 8.96
CA VAL A 360 0.03 -20.57 9.38
C VAL A 360 -0.74 -19.91 8.24
N PHE A 361 -1.95 -20.39 7.96
CA PHE A 361 -2.92 -19.70 7.15
C PHE A 361 -4.30 -19.74 7.80
N ARG A 362 -5.00 -18.62 7.81
CA ARG A 362 -6.33 -18.51 8.36
C ARG A 362 -7.20 -17.60 7.49
N GLY A 363 -8.15 -18.20 6.79
CA GLY A 363 -9.28 -17.46 6.25
C GLY A 363 -10.13 -16.89 7.38
N ASP A 364 -11.02 -15.98 7.07
CA ASP A 364 -11.95 -15.36 8.02
C ASP A 364 -13.40 -15.66 7.62
N GLU A 365 -14.11 -16.40 8.47
CA GLU A 365 -15.50 -16.73 8.25
C GLU A 365 -16.46 -15.63 8.73
N SER A 366 -16.02 -14.86 9.71
CA SER A 366 -16.92 -13.99 10.48
C SER A 366 -16.97 -12.55 10.00
N SER A 367 -15.98 -12.12 9.22
CA SER A 367 -15.89 -10.74 8.80
C SER A 367 -16.95 -10.41 7.76
N GLN A 368 -17.87 -9.54 8.14
CA GLN A 368 -18.93 -9.02 7.27
C GLN A 368 -19.88 -10.07 6.69
N GLY A 369 -20.01 -11.25 7.33
CA GLY A 369 -20.88 -12.34 6.88
C GLY A 369 -20.38 -13.06 5.64
N ARG A 370 -19.15 -12.87 5.24
CA ARG A 370 -18.48 -13.59 4.16
C ARG A 370 -17.47 -14.57 4.71
N GLN A 371 -17.34 -15.70 4.03
CA GLN A 371 -16.34 -16.70 4.30
C GLN A 371 -15.12 -16.40 3.41
N TRP A 372 -14.08 -15.77 3.97
CA TRP A 372 -12.85 -15.59 3.26
C TRP A 372 -11.95 -16.80 3.41
N ARG A 373 -11.55 -17.36 2.28
CA ARG A 373 -10.63 -18.49 2.24
C ARG A 373 -9.30 -18.06 1.68
N THR A 374 -8.23 -18.64 2.21
CA THR A 374 -6.96 -18.73 1.52
C THR A 374 -7.13 -19.74 0.40
N GLU A 375 -6.83 -19.37 -0.84
CA GLU A 375 -7.14 -20.23 -1.97
C GLU A 375 -6.02 -20.26 -3.04
N HIS A 376 -5.92 -21.40 -3.71
CA HIS A 376 -5.01 -21.61 -4.82
C HIS A 376 -3.55 -21.32 -4.45
N TRP A 377 -3.01 -22.12 -3.54
CA TRP A 377 -1.64 -22.00 -3.05
C TRP A 377 -0.78 -23.17 -3.48
N ILE A 378 0.52 -22.92 -3.60
CA ILE A 378 1.56 -23.96 -3.64
C ILE A 378 2.45 -23.81 -2.42
N VAL A 379 2.55 -24.85 -1.62
CA VAL A 379 3.43 -24.97 -0.45
C VAL A 379 4.38 -26.13 -0.71
N GLN A 380 5.65 -25.85 -1.06
CA GLN A 380 6.56 -26.92 -1.48
C GLN A 380 8.00 -26.76 -1.00
N GLN A 381 8.68 -27.88 -0.79
CA GLN A 381 10.09 -27.95 -0.43
C GLN A 381 10.47 -27.14 0.82
N ASN A 382 9.51 -26.79 1.67
CA ASN A 382 9.78 -26.08 2.91
C ASN A 382 10.29 -27.08 3.97
N ARG A 383 11.23 -26.62 4.79
CA ARG A 383 11.61 -27.28 6.03
C ARG A 383 10.92 -26.61 7.21
N ILE A 384 10.05 -27.34 7.88
CA ILE A 384 9.19 -26.83 8.97
C ILE A 384 9.42 -27.70 10.21
N ALA A 385 10.29 -27.27 11.11
CA ALA A 385 10.78 -28.13 12.17
C ALA A 385 10.83 -27.43 13.53
N ASN A 386 10.65 -28.20 14.61
CA ASN A 386 10.79 -27.74 16.00
C ASN A 386 9.86 -26.59 16.39
N ASN A 387 8.81 -26.35 15.65
CA ASN A 387 7.79 -25.36 16.00
C ASN A 387 6.77 -25.99 16.98
N ARG A 388 5.90 -25.17 17.54
CA ARG A 388 4.76 -25.72 18.27
C ARG A 388 3.84 -26.50 17.33
N PHE A 389 3.42 -25.89 16.21
CA PHE A 389 2.72 -26.57 15.11
C PHE A 389 3.61 -26.59 13.87
N GLY A 390 3.53 -27.64 13.07
CA GLY A 390 4.16 -27.65 11.75
C GLY A 390 3.42 -26.70 10.81
N ILE A 391 2.29 -27.16 10.30
CA ILE A 391 1.36 -26.35 9.48
C ILE A 391 0.06 -26.22 10.25
N TRP A 392 -0.36 -24.97 10.49
CA TRP A 392 -1.66 -24.67 11.08
C TRP A 392 -2.53 -23.96 10.04
N GLY A 393 -3.63 -24.60 9.60
CA GLY A 393 -4.50 -24.09 8.55
C GLY A 393 -5.97 -24.12 8.95
N ARG A 394 -6.68 -23.04 8.64
CA ARG A 394 -8.12 -22.94 8.83
C ARG A 394 -8.75 -22.11 7.72
N TRP A 395 -9.82 -22.61 7.12
CA TRP A 395 -10.55 -21.97 6.02
C TRP A 395 -9.68 -21.76 4.78
N GLY A 396 -9.17 -22.87 4.23
CA GLY A 396 -8.39 -22.89 2.99
C GLY A 396 -9.10 -23.66 1.88
N ASP A 397 -8.72 -23.36 0.63
CA ASP A 397 -9.22 -24.07 -0.56
C ASP A 397 -8.14 -24.18 -1.64
N ALA A 398 -8.11 -25.31 -2.36
CA ALA A 398 -7.15 -25.59 -3.42
C ALA A 398 -5.69 -25.33 -3.02
N ILE A 399 -5.24 -25.96 -1.95
CA ILE A 399 -3.86 -25.84 -1.47
C ILE A 399 -3.09 -27.11 -1.88
N LEU A 400 -2.00 -26.93 -2.65
CA LEU A 400 -1.11 -28.00 -3.05
C LEU A 400 0.11 -28.05 -2.13
N PHE A 401 0.34 -29.22 -1.53
CA PHE A 401 1.53 -29.52 -0.74
C PHE A 401 2.44 -30.47 -1.53
N ALA A 402 3.75 -30.16 -1.59
CA ALA A 402 4.71 -31.02 -2.27
C ALA A 402 6.07 -30.99 -1.60
N ALA A 403 6.63 -32.16 -1.32
CA ALA A 403 8.02 -32.33 -0.85
C ALA A 403 8.40 -31.47 0.37
N ASN A 404 7.47 -31.15 1.26
CA ASN A 404 7.77 -30.44 2.50
C ASN A 404 8.34 -31.40 3.55
N ASP A 405 9.40 -30.98 4.26
CA ASP A 405 9.92 -31.65 5.44
C ASP A 405 9.28 -31.03 6.70
N VAL A 406 8.27 -31.71 7.24
CA VAL A 406 7.53 -31.26 8.44
C VAL A 406 7.82 -32.20 9.58
N THR A 407 8.83 -31.89 10.39
CA THR A 407 9.39 -32.81 11.39
C THR A 407 9.55 -32.15 12.75
N ASN A 408 9.50 -32.98 13.81
CA ASN A 408 9.77 -32.59 15.20
C ASN A 408 8.94 -31.42 15.74
N ASN A 409 7.78 -31.12 15.15
CA ASN A 409 6.89 -30.09 15.66
C ASN A 409 6.06 -30.68 16.83
N LEU A 410 5.88 -29.91 17.89
CA LEU A 410 5.34 -30.42 19.17
C LEU A 410 3.90 -30.95 19.03
N GLU A 411 3.03 -30.23 18.34
CA GLU A 411 1.60 -30.57 18.17
C GLU A 411 1.28 -31.05 16.73
N GLY A 412 2.31 -31.21 15.87
CA GLY A 412 2.13 -31.65 14.47
C GLY A 412 1.40 -30.65 13.59
N ASN A 413 0.62 -31.15 12.63
CA ASN A 413 -0.17 -30.33 11.73
C ASN A 413 -1.61 -30.22 12.22
N PHE A 414 -2.21 -29.04 12.03
CA PHE A 414 -3.61 -28.76 12.31
C PHE A 414 -4.28 -28.13 11.09
N LEU A 415 -5.11 -28.87 10.39
CA LEU A 415 -5.84 -28.40 9.22
C LEU A 415 -7.35 -28.59 9.44
N THR A 416 -8.11 -27.50 9.38
CA THR A 416 -9.56 -27.50 9.61
C THR A 416 -10.27 -26.68 8.54
N ASN A 417 -11.32 -27.26 7.96
CA ASN A 417 -12.08 -26.63 6.87
C ASN A 417 -11.20 -26.24 5.67
N VAL A 418 -10.23 -27.10 5.34
CA VAL A 418 -9.42 -26.99 4.14
C VAL A 418 -10.00 -27.94 3.10
N THR A 419 -10.45 -27.38 1.99
CA THR A 419 -11.09 -28.13 0.89
C THR A 419 -10.13 -28.23 -0.30
N HIS A 420 -10.35 -29.20 -1.18
CA HIS A 420 -9.53 -29.44 -2.38
C HIS A 420 -8.03 -29.43 -2.11
N GLN A 421 -7.62 -30.10 -1.02
CA GLN A 421 -6.22 -30.28 -0.70
C GLN A 421 -5.58 -31.31 -1.65
N ILE A 422 -4.45 -30.95 -2.23
CA ILE A 422 -3.64 -31.83 -3.09
C ILE A 422 -2.31 -32.08 -2.39
N GLU A 423 -1.90 -33.33 -2.31
CA GLU A 423 -0.58 -33.70 -1.79
C GLU A 423 0.17 -34.51 -2.85
N LEU A 424 1.27 -33.95 -3.36
CA LEU A 424 2.12 -34.62 -4.31
C LEU A 424 3.14 -35.52 -3.57
N PRO A 425 3.44 -36.71 -4.09
CA PRO A 425 4.40 -37.61 -3.47
C PRO A 425 5.82 -37.01 -3.47
N ALA A 426 6.52 -37.20 -2.37
CA ALA A 426 7.93 -36.84 -2.28
C ALA A 426 8.77 -37.74 -3.20
N ASP A 427 9.55 -37.13 -4.07
CA ASP A 427 10.58 -37.83 -4.86
C ASP A 427 11.94 -37.22 -4.54
N PRO A 428 12.84 -37.97 -3.88
CA PRO A 428 14.19 -37.49 -3.55
C PRO A 428 15.02 -37.11 -4.78
N LEU A 429 14.63 -37.61 -5.96
CA LEU A 429 15.27 -37.31 -7.24
C LEU A 429 14.59 -36.18 -7.97
N ALA A 430 13.51 -35.60 -7.44
CA ALA A 430 12.79 -34.49 -8.03
C ALA A 430 13.65 -33.24 -8.05
N ALA A 431 14.31 -32.98 -9.13
CA ALA A 431 15.01 -31.73 -9.34
C ALA A 431 14.22 -30.83 -10.31
N GLY A 432 13.83 -29.68 -9.83
CA GLY A 432 13.19 -28.63 -10.59
C GLY A 432 11.67 -28.74 -10.65
N ALA A 433 11.01 -27.67 -10.21
CA ALA A 433 9.60 -27.46 -10.48
C ALA A 433 9.39 -27.20 -11.99
N PRO A 434 8.22 -27.52 -12.54
CA PRO A 434 7.88 -27.12 -13.89
C PRO A 434 7.81 -25.58 -14.00
N SER A 435 7.70 -25.08 -15.22
CA SER A 435 7.34 -23.69 -15.50
C SER A 435 5.89 -23.64 -15.91
N ALA A 436 5.09 -22.87 -15.21
CA ALA A 436 3.71 -22.58 -15.59
C ALA A 436 3.69 -21.34 -16.48
N ILE A 437 3.19 -21.48 -17.71
CA ILE A 437 3.04 -20.38 -18.66
C ILE A 437 1.58 -20.29 -19.02
N LEU A 438 0.98 -19.14 -18.74
CA LEU A 438 -0.43 -18.86 -19.03
C LEU A 438 -0.51 -17.75 -20.07
N ASP A 439 -0.86 -18.12 -21.29
CA ASP A 439 -1.16 -17.20 -22.37
C ASP A 439 -2.68 -16.96 -22.46
N GLY A 440 -3.08 -15.74 -22.72
CA GLY A 440 -4.48 -15.36 -22.84
C GLY A 440 -4.67 -13.85 -22.82
N PRO A 441 -5.86 -13.35 -23.14
CA PRO A 441 -6.13 -11.92 -23.12
C PRO A 441 -6.22 -11.37 -21.68
N GLU A 442 -6.06 -10.05 -21.55
CA GLU A 442 -6.31 -9.30 -20.32
C GLU A 442 -7.71 -8.69 -20.28
N THR A 443 -8.40 -8.72 -21.41
CA THR A 443 -9.77 -8.22 -21.53
C THR A 443 -10.64 -9.21 -22.31
N ALA A 444 -11.91 -9.26 -21.95
CA ALA A 444 -12.93 -10.07 -22.63
C ALA A 444 -14.26 -9.30 -22.70
N VAL A 445 -15.21 -9.78 -23.46
CA VAL A 445 -16.54 -9.22 -23.56
C VAL A 445 -17.56 -10.24 -23.07
N VAL A 446 -18.53 -9.82 -22.27
CA VAL A 446 -19.64 -10.65 -21.80
C VAL A 446 -20.28 -11.41 -22.96
N GLY A 447 -20.54 -12.69 -22.77
CA GLY A 447 -21.17 -13.57 -23.75
C GLY A 447 -20.25 -14.04 -24.90
N GLN A 448 -18.99 -13.59 -24.96
CA GLN A 448 -18.04 -14.06 -25.96
C GLN A 448 -17.11 -15.14 -25.38
N PRO A 449 -16.75 -16.16 -26.19
CA PRO A 449 -15.81 -17.17 -25.76
C PRO A 449 -14.38 -16.58 -25.64
N VAL A 450 -13.71 -16.90 -24.55
CA VAL A 450 -12.33 -16.52 -24.26
C VAL A 450 -11.49 -17.77 -24.10
N ARG A 451 -10.31 -17.77 -24.71
CA ARG A 451 -9.37 -18.88 -24.70
C ARG A 451 -8.11 -18.51 -23.89
N PHE A 452 -7.75 -19.40 -22.97
CA PHE A 452 -6.51 -19.39 -22.23
C PHE A 452 -5.69 -20.63 -22.59
N ASP A 453 -4.37 -20.48 -22.73
CA ASP A 453 -3.51 -21.53 -23.26
C ASP A 453 -2.29 -21.74 -22.36
N ALA A 454 -2.11 -22.96 -21.87
CA ALA A 454 -0.97 -23.38 -21.06
C ALA A 454 -0.01 -24.32 -21.79
N THR A 455 -0.15 -24.51 -23.10
CA THR A 455 0.64 -25.46 -23.89
C THR A 455 2.15 -25.17 -23.90
N ARG A 456 2.56 -23.94 -23.62
CA ARG A 456 3.95 -23.52 -23.49
C ARG A 456 4.57 -23.85 -22.13
N SER A 457 3.79 -24.33 -21.18
CA SER A 457 4.32 -24.81 -19.90
C SER A 457 5.24 -26.02 -20.13
N LEU A 458 6.32 -26.09 -19.38
CA LEU A 458 7.34 -27.12 -19.59
C LEU A 458 7.91 -27.65 -18.27
N ASP A 459 8.28 -28.91 -18.27
CA ASP A 459 9.11 -29.52 -17.23
C ASP A 459 10.58 -29.53 -17.71
N PRO A 460 11.55 -29.11 -16.87
CA PRO A 460 12.96 -29.06 -17.26
C PRO A 460 13.58 -30.42 -17.59
N ARG A 461 12.92 -31.51 -17.20
CA ARG A 461 13.32 -32.89 -17.51
C ARG A 461 12.39 -33.59 -18.50
N GLY A 462 11.40 -32.90 -19.04
CA GLY A 462 10.44 -33.46 -19.97
C GLY A 462 9.43 -34.44 -19.36
N ARG A 463 9.17 -34.36 -18.07
CA ARG A 463 8.14 -35.19 -17.41
C ARG A 463 6.75 -34.77 -17.87
N PRO A 464 5.77 -35.67 -17.82
CA PRO A 464 4.38 -35.31 -18.06
C PRO A 464 3.92 -34.19 -17.12
N LEU A 465 3.09 -33.31 -17.65
CA LEU A 465 2.52 -32.20 -16.90
C LEU A 465 1.02 -32.42 -16.71
N HIS A 466 0.56 -32.13 -15.49
CA HIS A 466 -0.86 -32.02 -15.15
C HIS A 466 -1.19 -30.54 -14.97
N PHE A 467 -2.41 -30.17 -15.34
CA PHE A 467 -2.90 -28.80 -15.34
C PHE A 467 -4.13 -28.70 -14.46
N GLN A 468 -4.24 -27.65 -13.68
CA GLN A 468 -5.45 -27.30 -12.97
C GLN A 468 -5.69 -25.80 -13.12
N TRP A 469 -6.84 -25.47 -13.66
CA TRP A 469 -7.30 -24.10 -13.79
C TRP A 469 -8.21 -23.75 -12.61
N TRP A 470 -8.02 -22.54 -12.09
CA TRP A 470 -8.76 -22.04 -10.96
C TRP A 470 -9.41 -20.68 -11.28
N LEU A 471 -10.73 -20.60 -11.15
CA LEU A 471 -11.49 -19.38 -11.37
C LEU A 471 -12.65 -19.34 -10.35
N ALA A 472 -12.37 -18.83 -9.14
CA ALA A 472 -13.29 -18.92 -7.99
C ALA A 472 -13.80 -20.37 -7.72
N GLY A 473 -12.96 -21.37 -8.05
CA GLY A 473 -13.21 -22.78 -8.00
C GLY A 473 -12.49 -23.52 -9.12
N ASP A 474 -12.59 -24.86 -9.12
CA ASP A 474 -12.00 -25.67 -10.20
C ASP A 474 -12.66 -25.34 -11.53
N ALA A 475 -11.85 -24.98 -12.50
CA ALA A 475 -12.30 -24.55 -13.82
C ALA A 475 -11.93 -25.53 -14.96
N GLY A 476 -11.07 -26.52 -14.69
CA GLY A 476 -10.70 -27.56 -15.65
C GLY A 476 -9.26 -28.04 -15.52
N HIS A 477 -8.92 -29.10 -16.30
CA HIS A 477 -7.62 -29.78 -16.22
C HIS A 477 -6.92 -29.95 -17.60
N ASP A 478 -7.50 -29.41 -18.64
CA ASP A 478 -6.88 -29.46 -19.98
C ASP A 478 -5.78 -28.40 -20.13
N ARG A 479 -4.93 -28.56 -21.15
CA ARG A 479 -3.89 -27.58 -21.49
C ARG A 479 -4.45 -26.25 -21.98
N VAL A 480 -5.70 -26.24 -22.39
CA VAL A 480 -6.41 -25.06 -22.90
C VAL A 480 -7.75 -24.96 -22.16
N LEU A 481 -8.05 -23.77 -21.69
CA LEU A 481 -9.33 -23.44 -21.07
C LEU A 481 -10.09 -22.48 -21.98
N GLU A 482 -11.32 -22.84 -22.33
CA GLU A 482 -12.27 -21.94 -22.99
C GLU A 482 -13.39 -21.58 -22.03
N ARG A 483 -13.72 -20.30 -21.91
CA ARG A 483 -14.78 -19.80 -21.01
C ARG A 483 -15.61 -18.72 -21.68
N VAL A 484 -16.87 -18.66 -21.28
CA VAL A 484 -17.77 -17.54 -21.55
C VAL A 484 -18.13 -16.95 -20.18
N PHE A 485 -18.06 -15.65 -20.07
CA PHE A 485 -18.41 -14.91 -18.86
C PHE A 485 -19.76 -14.24 -19.06
N ASP A 486 -20.66 -14.42 -18.09
CA ASP A 486 -22.05 -13.93 -18.17
C ASP A 486 -22.20 -12.55 -17.49
N THR A 487 -21.24 -12.12 -16.69
CA THR A 487 -21.27 -10.86 -15.96
C THR A 487 -20.00 -10.05 -16.19
N PRO A 488 -20.10 -8.71 -16.31
CA PRO A 488 -18.91 -7.86 -16.37
C PRO A 488 -18.23 -7.80 -15.00
N GLY A 489 -16.95 -7.51 -14.99
CA GLY A 489 -16.18 -7.39 -13.75
C GLY A 489 -14.75 -7.84 -13.88
N PHE A 490 -14.11 -8.00 -12.73
CA PHE A 490 -12.74 -8.45 -12.61
C PHE A 490 -12.70 -9.91 -12.22
N TYR A 491 -11.89 -10.67 -12.93
CA TYR A 491 -11.68 -12.09 -12.69
C TYR A 491 -10.19 -12.37 -12.58
N ARG A 492 -9.82 -13.25 -11.68
CA ARG A 492 -8.47 -13.80 -11.60
C ARG A 492 -8.49 -15.25 -11.98
N LEU A 493 -7.81 -15.57 -13.06
CA LEU A 493 -7.61 -16.94 -13.49
C LEU A 493 -6.28 -17.43 -12.96
N GLY A 494 -6.27 -18.53 -12.22
CA GLY A 494 -5.10 -19.23 -11.76
C GLY A 494 -4.83 -20.48 -12.59
N LEU A 495 -3.56 -20.84 -12.72
CA LEU A 495 -3.11 -22.08 -13.32
C LEU A 495 -2.06 -22.71 -12.42
N THR A 496 -2.33 -23.92 -11.95
CA THR A 496 -1.31 -24.80 -11.37
C THR A 496 -0.86 -25.78 -12.43
N VAL A 497 0.46 -25.93 -12.59
CA VAL A 497 1.08 -26.95 -13.43
C VAL A 497 1.97 -27.80 -12.54
N ASP A 498 1.73 -29.11 -12.48
CA ASP A 498 2.57 -30.03 -11.73
C ASP A 498 3.18 -31.12 -12.63
N ASN A 499 4.31 -31.68 -12.17
CA ASN A 499 5.00 -32.78 -12.85
C ASN A 499 4.93 -34.09 -12.05
N GLY A 500 3.93 -34.20 -11.16
CA GLY A 500 3.74 -35.32 -10.26
C GLY A 500 4.55 -35.27 -8.94
N THR A 501 5.47 -34.31 -8.79
CA THR A 501 6.31 -34.15 -7.58
C THR A 501 6.44 -32.72 -7.10
N LEU A 502 6.50 -31.77 -8.00
CA LEU A 502 6.57 -30.34 -7.73
C LEU A 502 5.62 -29.58 -8.66
N ALA A 503 5.27 -28.38 -8.29
CA ALA A 503 4.33 -27.57 -9.02
C ALA A 503 4.83 -26.13 -9.25
N ALA A 504 4.22 -25.46 -10.23
CA ALA A 504 4.39 -24.05 -10.50
C ALA A 504 3.02 -23.37 -10.65
N LEU A 505 2.98 -22.10 -10.33
CA LEU A 505 1.78 -21.28 -10.33
C LEU A 505 1.93 -20.15 -11.35
N ALA A 506 0.89 -19.93 -12.14
CA ALA A 506 0.71 -18.73 -12.94
C ALA A 506 -0.69 -18.17 -12.71
N TRP A 507 -0.87 -16.90 -12.97
CA TRP A 507 -2.17 -16.24 -12.88
C TRP A 507 -2.30 -15.17 -13.94
N ARG A 508 -3.55 -14.80 -14.22
CA ARG A 508 -3.90 -13.67 -15.08
C ARG A 508 -5.12 -12.97 -14.54
N ASP A 509 -5.02 -11.68 -14.40
CA ASP A 509 -6.16 -10.81 -14.14
C ASP A 509 -6.84 -10.48 -15.47
N LEU A 510 -8.16 -10.60 -15.50
CA LEU A 510 -9.00 -10.41 -16.66
C LEU A 510 -10.10 -9.40 -16.36
N ILE A 511 -10.24 -8.41 -17.20
CA ILE A 511 -11.39 -7.50 -17.18
C ILE A 511 -12.41 -8.00 -18.20
N VAL A 512 -13.59 -8.38 -17.72
CA VAL A 512 -14.72 -8.70 -18.58
C VAL A 512 -15.60 -7.46 -18.71
N THR A 513 -15.68 -6.90 -19.89
CA THR A 513 -16.42 -5.68 -20.17
C THR A 513 -17.84 -6.00 -20.63
N ALA A 514 -18.78 -5.11 -20.28
CA ALA A 514 -20.15 -5.14 -20.83
C ALA A 514 -20.23 -4.28 -22.11
N PRO A 515 -21.17 -4.58 -23.02
CA PRO A 515 -21.53 -3.64 -24.08
C PRO A 515 -22.05 -2.33 -23.51
N VAL A 516 -21.76 -1.21 -24.18
CA VAL A 516 -22.32 0.09 -23.83
C VAL A 516 -23.81 0.08 -24.15
N ALA A 517 -24.67 0.11 -23.12
CA ALA A 517 -26.11 0.16 -23.28
C ALA A 517 -26.73 1.02 -22.17
N GLY A 518 -27.31 2.16 -22.55
CA GLY A 518 -27.97 3.07 -21.61
C GLY A 518 -27.02 3.80 -20.66
N GLU A 519 -25.75 3.87 -21.00
CA GLU A 519 -24.69 4.53 -20.27
C GLU A 519 -24.86 6.05 -20.32
N LEU A 520 -24.54 6.74 -19.21
CA LEU A 520 -24.74 8.16 -19.01
C LEU A 520 -23.38 8.90 -18.91
N GLY A 521 -22.66 9.02 -20.04
CA GLY A 521 -21.53 9.94 -20.19
C GLY A 521 -20.20 9.53 -19.62
N THR A 522 -20.00 8.25 -19.29
CA THR A 522 -18.68 7.73 -18.90
C THR A 522 -17.90 7.17 -20.08
N GLU A 523 -18.55 6.77 -21.16
CA GLU A 523 -17.91 6.30 -22.41
C GLU A 523 -17.69 7.46 -23.39
N GLY A 524 -16.56 8.15 -23.28
CA GLY A 524 -16.21 9.26 -24.17
C GLY A 524 -17.00 10.56 -23.94
N GLY A 525 -17.57 10.72 -22.75
CA GLY A 525 -18.45 11.85 -22.41
C GLY A 525 -17.82 12.98 -21.60
N ALA A 526 -16.50 12.97 -21.37
CA ALA A 526 -15.81 13.91 -20.47
C ALA A 526 -16.14 15.38 -20.72
N ALA A 527 -16.26 15.79 -21.98
CA ALA A 527 -16.57 17.18 -22.36
C ALA A 527 -17.97 17.68 -21.93
N ARG A 528 -18.87 16.75 -21.57
CA ARG A 528 -20.24 17.07 -21.11
C ARG A 528 -20.37 17.10 -19.60
N TRP A 529 -19.34 16.67 -18.87
CA TRP A 529 -19.29 16.78 -17.42
C TRP A 529 -18.93 18.19 -16.99
N GLY A 530 -19.50 18.62 -15.90
CA GLY A 530 -19.20 19.87 -15.20
C GLY A 530 -19.08 19.62 -13.71
N TYR A 531 -18.82 20.69 -12.97
CA TYR A 531 -18.71 20.62 -11.51
C TYR A 531 -19.38 21.81 -10.83
N ASP A 532 -19.75 21.63 -9.59
CA ASP A 532 -20.35 22.62 -8.73
C ASP A 532 -19.55 22.74 -7.44
N LEU A 533 -19.31 23.98 -7.02
CA LEU A 533 -18.58 24.34 -5.81
C LEU A 533 -19.44 25.13 -4.81
N GLU A 534 -20.74 25.30 -5.06
CA GLU A 534 -21.62 26.09 -4.22
C GLU A 534 -21.73 25.60 -2.78
N GLU A 535 -21.47 24.31 -2.54
CA GLU A 535 -21.50 23.73 -1.22
C GLU A 535 -20.31 24.16 -0.33
N ASN A 536 -19.33 24.86 -0.86
CA ASN A 536 -18.07 25.18 -0.20
C ASN A 536 -17.92 26.62 0.25
N GLY A 537 -18.85 27.47 -0.07
CA GLY A 537 -18.92 28.82 0.41
C GLY A 537 -17.91 29.83 -0.16
N ASP A 538 -16.82 29.43 -0.80
CA ASP A 538 -15.82 30.36 -1.33
C ASP A 538 -15.51 30.23 -2.83
N GLY A 539 -16.15 29.30 -3.53
CA GLY A 539 -16.05 29.15 -4.99
C GLY A 539 -14.64 28.80 -5.50
N ARG A 540 -13.74 28.36 -4.64
CA ARG A 540 -12.40 27.91 -5.01
C ARG A 540 -12.34 26.41 -5.06
N GLY A 541 -11.57 25.87 -5.95
CA GLY A 541 -11.45 24.45 -6.27
C GLY A 541 -11.81 24.20 -7.72
N ARG A 542 -11.32 23.13 -8.28
CA ARG A 542 -11.54 22.79 -9.69
C ARG A 542 -11.64 21.29 -9.84
N MET A 543 -12.34 20.88 -10.89
CA MET A 543 -12.40 19.49 -11.28
C MET A 543 -12.12 19.38 -12.77
N HIS A 544 -11.23 18.48 -13.15
CA HIS A 544 -10.88 18.23 -14.53
C HIS A 544 -11.37 16.84 -14.93
N PHE A 545 -12.04 16.77 -16.08
CA PHE A 545 -12.57 15.53 -16.62
C PHE A 545 -11.83 15.14 -17.87
N THR A 546 -11.46 13.87 -17.97
CA THR A 546 -10.79 13.28 -19.15
C THR A 546 -11.35 11.91 -19.45
N ASP A 547 -11.43 11.56 -20.73
CA ASP A 547 -11.74 10.21 -21.17
C ASP A 547 -10.44 9.40 -21.25
N GLU A 548 -10.36 8.29 -20.50
CA GLU A 548 -9.22 7.38 -20.54
C GLU A 548 -9.60 6.04 -21.17
N PRO A 549 -8.66 5.34 -21.82
CA PRO A 549 -8.88 4.00 -22.29
C PRO A 549 -8.96 3.02 -21.11
N GLY A 550 -9.75 1.98 -21.27
CA GLY A 550 -9.97 0.97 -20.23
C GLY A 550 -11.30 1.20 -19.50
N GLY A 551 -11.49 0.46 -18.42
CA GLY A 551 -12.75 0.45 -17.66
C GLY A 551 -13.40 -0.93 -17.69
N VAL A 552 -14.63 -1.01 -17.21
CA VAL A 552 -15.43 -2.25 -17.10
C VAL A 552 -16.59 -2.28 -18.10
N VAL A 553 -17.01 -1.12 -18.56
CA VAL A 553 -18.10 -0.98 -19.54
C VAL A 553 -17.58 -0.28 -20.79
N GLY A 554 -17.76 -0.87 -21.95
CA GLY A 554 -17.26 -0.30 -23.18
C GLY A 554 -15.73 -0.35 -23.32
N THR A 555 -15.14 0.74 -23.77
CA THR A 555 -13.69 0.84 -24.07
C THR A 555 -13.00 2.01 -23.37
N ARG A 556 -13.75 2.89 -22.76
CA ARG A 556 -13.25 4.10 -22.09
C ARG A 556 -13.95 4.28 -20.74
N CYS A 557 -13.30 5.00 -19.87
CA CYS A 557 -13.86 5.44 -18.61
C CYS A 557 -13.65 6.93 -18.42
N LEU A 558 -14.45 7.55 -17.56
CA LEU A 558 -14.27 8.91 -17.13
C LEU A 558 -13.27 8.99 -16.01
N ARG A 559 -12.22 9.78 -16.17
CA ARG A 559 -11.32 10.17 -15.08
C ARG A 559 -11.60 11.60 -14.68
N PHE A 560 -11.66 11.87 -13.38
CA PHE A 560 -11.69 13.23 -12.86
C PHE A 560 -10.76 13.37 -11.65
N THR A 561 -10.16 14.55 -11.57
CA THR A 561 -9.26 14.92 -10.50
C THR A 561 -9.87 16.14 -9.81
N PRO A 562 -10.51 15.94 -8.65
CA PRO A 562 -10.89 17.06 -7.82
C PRO A 562 -9.61 17.75 -7.34
N ASP A 563 -9.53 19.04 -7.54
CA ASP A 563 -8.53 19.91 -6.94
C ASP A 563 -9.22 20.71 -5.85
N PRO A 564 -9.38 20.12 -4.66
CA PRO A 564 -10.15 20.71 -3.60
C PRO A 564 -9.34 21.80 -2.90
N TYR A 565 -10.01 22.91 -2.67
CA TYR A 565 -9.57 23.83 -1.65
C TYR A 565 -9.93 23.27 -0.26
N PRO A 566 -9.13 23.50 0.80
CA PRO A 566 -9.47 23.03 2.15
C PRO A 566 -10.89 23.35 2.58
N GLY A 567 -11.65 22.31 2.94
CA GLY A 567 -13.05 22.44 3.36
C GLY A 567 -14.08 22.30 2.25
N ALA A 568 -13.67 21.88 1.05
CA ALA A 568 -14.53 21.85 -0.12
C ALA A 568 -15.13 20.48 -0.45
N TYR A 569 -16.45 20.44 -0.60
CA TYR A 569 -17.12 19.39 -1.37
C TYR A 569 -16.95 19.66 -2.86
N VAL A 570 -16.60 18.67 -3.63
CA VAL A 570 -16.53 18.78 -5.08
C VAL A 570 -17.59 17.88 -5.69
N THR A 571 -18.52 18.50 -6.41
CA THR A 571 -19.65 17.80 -7.01
C THR A 571 -19.49 17.74 -8.53
N ALA A 572 -19.32 16.54 -9.07
CA ALA A 572 -19.36 16.26 -10.50
C ALA A 572 -20.80 16.20 -10.99
N ILE A 573 -21.11 16.81 -12.12
CA ILE A 573 -22.47 16.93 -12.66
C ILE A 573 -22.49 16.49 -14.12
N TYR A 574 -23.45 15.64 -14.47
CA TYR A 574 -23.70 15.23 -15.85
C TYR A 574 -25.20 15.27 -16.20
N PRO A 575 -25.58 15.85 -17.33
CA PRO A 575 -24.78 16.79 -18.13
C PRO A 575 -24.62 18.13 -17.39
N ALA A 576 -23.51 18.83 -17.66
CA ALA A 576 -23.22 20.12 -17.05
C ALA A 576 -24.28 21.16 -17.36
N THR A 577 -24.96 21.05 -18.50
CA THR A 577 -26.04 21.90 -18.95
C THR A 577 -27.34 21.74 -18.17
N ARG A 578 -27.49 20.64 -17.42
CA ARG A 578 -28.71 20.30 -16.65
C ARG A 578 -29.98 20.32 -17.52
N ASP A 579 -29.90 19.70 -18.69
CA ASP A 579 -30.97 19.71 -19.69
C ASP A 579 -31.33 18.30 -20.22
N ALA A 580 -31.01 17.27 -19.47
CA ALA A 580 -31.15 15.89 -19.94
C ALA A 580 -32.59 15.44 -20.19
N GLY A 581 -33.53 15.87 -19.35
CA GLY A 581 -34.95 15.49 -19.47
C GLY A 581 -35.22 14.02 -19.35
N TRP A 582 -34.45 13.28 -18.52
CA TRP A 582 -34.59 11.84 -18.38
C TRP A 582 -35.83 11.43 -17.60
N ASN A 583 -36.45 10.35 -18.06
CA ASN A 583 -37.53 9.68 -17.34
C ASN A 583 -36.98 8.44 -16.65
N PHE A 584 -36.87 8.47 -15.33
CA PHE A 584 -36.46 7.37 -14.46
C PHE A 584 -37.63 6.75 -13.69
N ALA A 585 -38.88 7.11 -14.04
CA ALA A 585 -40.04 6.46 -13.44
C ALA A 585 -40.04 4.97 -13.71
N GLY A 586 -40.23 4.17 -12.64
CA GLY A 586 -40.15 2.71 -12.72
C GLY A 586 -38.72 2.13 -12.71
N ARG A 587 -37.70 2.97 -12.70
CA ARG A 587 -36.32 2.51 -12.45
C ARG A 587 -36.10 2.26 -10.95
N THR A 588 -35.16 1.38 -10.64
CA THR A 588 -34.92 0.91 -9.27
C THR A 588 -33.63 1.41 -8.65
N ALA A 589 -32.58 1.59 -9.44
CA ALA A 589 -31.28 1.99 -8.92
C ALA A 589 -30.40 2.72 -9.96
N VAL A 590 -29.46 3.50 -9.44
CA VAL A 590 -28.29 4.01 -10.18
C VAL A 590 -27.16 3.01 -10.00
N HIS A 591 -26.53 2.61 -11.09
CA HIS A 591 -25.37 1.72 -11.09
C HIS A 591 -24.17 2.39 -11.73
N PHE A 592 -23.01 2.16 -11.19
CA PHE A 592 -21.73 2.56 -11.76
C PHE A 592 -20.56 1.75 -11.19
N TRP A 593 -19.45 1.77 -11.89
CA TRP A 593 -18.17 1.32 -11.38
C TRP A 593 -17.34 2.52 -10.99
N ILE A 594 -16.64 2.42 -9.87
CA ILE A 594 -15.79 3.49 -9.36
C ILE A 594 -14.45 2.94 -8.89
N LYS A 595 -13.41 3.71 -9.17
CA LYS A 595 -12.05 3.46 -8.68
C LYS A 595 -11.48 4.78 -8.17
N ALA A 596 -10.71 4.77 -7.09
CA ALA A 596 -10.04 5.96 -6.60
C ALA A 596 -8.59 5.69 -6.19
N GLU A 597 -7.73 6.67 -6.41
CA GLU A 597 -6.41 6.77 -5.82
C GLU A 597 -6.41 8.01 -4.92
N ASN A 598 -6.59 7.78 -3.61
CA ASN A 598 -6.71 8.81 -2.61
C ASN A 598 -5.51 8.76 -1.65
N PRO A 599 -4.60 9.76 -1.70
CA PRO A 599 -3.41 9.80 -0.84
C PRO A 599 -3.71 10.28 0.58
N ASN A 600 -4.91 10.71 0.87
CA ASN A 600 -5.22 11.31 2.15
C ASN A 600 -5.39 10.26 3.26
N LEU A 601 -5.02 10.62 4.49
CA LEU A 601 -5.23 9.74 5.64
C LEU A 601 -6.72 9.48 5.86
N PRO A 602 -7.14 8.23 6.12
CA PRO A 602 -8.54 7.91 6.41
C PRO A 602 -9.03 8.63 7.65
N GLY A 603 -10.27 9.09 7.65
CA GLY A 603 -10.94 9.52 8.88
C GLY A 603 -11.77 10.81 8.77
N TRP A 604 -11.45 11.73 7.91
CA TRP A 604 -12.17 13.00 7.76
C TRP A 604 -12.80 13.17 6.39
N GLN A 605 -12.33 12.41 5.42
CA GLN A 605 -12.80 12.52 4.05
C GLN A 605 -13.81 11.44 3.78
N ASN A 606 -14.99 11.84 3.41
CA ASN A 606 -15.99 10.94 2.89
C ASN A 606 -15.88 10.89 1.36
N ALA A 607 -14.96 10.04 0.87
CA ALA A 607 -14.85 9.79 -0.56
C ALA A 607 -15.96 8.84 -1.09
N GLY A 608 -16.91 8.46 -0.25
CA GLY A 608 -18.14 7.81 -0.69
C GLY A 608 -19.01 8.82 -1.42
N PRO A 609 -19.33 8.62 -2.74
CA PRO A 609 -20.12 9.58 -3.47
C PRO A 609 -21.53 9.69 -2.90
N VAL A 610 -21.97 10.92 -2.64
CA VAL A 610 -23.39 11.23 -2.50
C VAL A 610 -23.95 11.39 -3.91
N VAL A 611 -24.96 10.59 -4.25
CA VAL A 611 -25.62 10.63 -5.56
C VAL A 611 -26.84 11.51 -5.49
N ARG A 612 -26.98 12.46 -6.40
CA ARG A 612 -28.18 13.29 -6.49
C ARG A 612 -28.78 13.21 -7.88
N LEU A 613 -30.08 13.11 -7.92
CA LEU A 613 -30.88 13.31 -9.14
C LEU A 613 -31.47 14.74 -9.09
N LEU A 614 -31.04 15.53 -10.02
CA LEU A 614 -31.38 16.97 -10.06
C LEU A 614 -32.59 17.20 -10.97
N GLY A 615 -33.63 17.83 -10.45
CA GLY A 615 -34.73 18.35 -11.21
C GLY A 615 -34.69 19.88 -11.23
N ARG A 616 -35.62 20.51 -11.92
CA ARG A 616 -35.67 22.00 -12.10
C ARG A 616 -35.74 22.77 -10.78
N ASN A 617 -36.52 22.29 -9.82
CA ASN A 617 -36.79 23.01 -8.57
C ASN A 617 -36.51 22.16 -7.33
N GLY A 618 -35.73 21.11 -7.46
CA GLY A 618 -35.45 20.23 -6.35
C GLY A 618 -34.47 19.11 -6.71
N GLN A 619 -34.18 18.28 -5.72
CA GLN A 619 -33.28 17.14 -5.88
C GLN A 619 -33.71 15.95 -5.03
N ILE A 620 -33.36 14.77 -5.50
CA ILE A 620 -33.36 13.55 -4.71
C ILE A 620 -31.91 13.24 -4.36
N GLU A 621 -31.60 13.28 -3.08
CA GLU A 621 -30.28 12.94 -2.56
C GLU A 621 -30.28 11.51 -2.02
N LEU A 622 -29.29 10.74 -2.39
CA LEU A 622 -29.00 9.39 -1.94
C LEU A 622 -27.62 9.39 -1.30
N LYS A 623 -27.60 9.32 0.01
CA LYS A 623 -26.37 9.42 0.81
C LYS A 623 -26.08 8.10 1.50
N PRO A 624 -24.81 7.62 1.52
CA PRO A 624 -24.42 6.45 2.32
C PRO A 624 -24.73 6.66 3.80
N VAL A 625 -25.42 5.71 4.44
CA VAL A 625 -25.80 5.78 5.87
C VAL A 625 -24.58 5.69 6.78
N LYS A 626 -23.57 4.91 6.40
CA LYS A 626 -22.27 4.96 7.06
C LYS A 626 -21.46 6.12 6.50
N ASP A 627 -20.99 6.99 7.39
CA ASP A 627 -19.86 7.86 7.12
C ASP A 627 -18.67 6.96 6.76
N GLY A 628 -18.50 6.63 5.59
CA GLY A 628 -17.43 5.78 5.21
C GLY A 628 -17.56 5.57 3.73
N ASN A 629 -16.88 5.84 3.31
CA ASN A 629 -15.72 5.35 2.70
C ASN A 629 -15.94 4.09 1.90
N LEU A 630 -16.93 4.12 0.98
CA LEU A 630 -16.90 3.13 -0.07
C LEU A 630 -15.54 3.16 -0.79
N LEU A 631 -14.86 4.31 -0.83
CA LEU A 631 -13.57 4.47 -1.48
C LEU A 631 -12.35 4.35 -0.52
N ASN A 632 -12.54 4.55 0.77
CA ASN A 632 -11.42 4.55 1.73
C ASN A 632 -11.38 3.34 2.67
N ASP A 633 -12.48 2.67 2.94
CA ASP A 633 -12.55 1.47 3.79
C ASP A 633 -13.52 0.43 3.22
N PRO A 634 -13.20 -0.14 2.09
CA PRO A 634 -14.03 -1.14 1.46
C PRO A 634 -13.94 -2.49 2.13
N PRO A 635 -14.87 -3.39 1.83
CA PRO A 635 -14.70 -4.80 2.14
C PRO A 635 -13.36 -5.31 1.60
N PHE A 636 -12.62 -6.05 2.40
CA PHE A 636 -11.29 -6.56 2.05
C PHE A 636 -11.26 -7.41 0.78
N ASP A 637 -12.30 -8.13 0.48
CA ASP A 637 -12.41 -8.94 -0.73
C ASP A 637 -12.51 -8.11 -2.02
N GLU A 638 -12.94 -6.86 -1.92
CA GLU A 638 -12.98 -5.92 -3.04
C GLU A 638 -11.66 -5.13 -3.19
N ALA A 639 -10.81 -5.15 -2.19
CA ALA A 639 -9.47 -4.52 -2.26
C ALA A 639 -8.53 -5.19 -3.28
N ARG A 640 -8.82 -6.43 -3.72
CA ARG A 640 -8.04 -7.08 -4.80
C ARG A 640 -8.26 -6.40 -6.15
N TRP A 641 -9.42 -5.77 -6.33
CA TRP A 641 -9.81 -5.11 -7.57
C TRP A 641 -9.89 -3.62 -7.30
N LEU A 642 -9.18 -2.84 -8.04
CA LEU A 642 -9.20 -1.39 -7.87
C LEU A 642 -10.58 -0.79 -8.19
N TRP A 643 -11.35 -1.41 -9.10
CA TRP A 643 -12.69 -1.01 -9.46
C TRP A 643 -13.76 -1.66 -8.56
N MET A 644 -14.77 -0.88 -8.16
CA MET A 644 -15.90 -1.34 -7.38
C MET A 644 -17.21 -1.13 -8.10
N PRO A 645 -18.11 -2.13 -8.14
CA PRO A 645 -19.48 -1.92 -8.52
C PRO A 645 -20.25 -1.23 -7.38
N VAL A 646 -20.96 -0.18 -7.71
CA VAL A 646 -21.85 0.54 -6.79
C VAL A 646 -23.26 0.50 -7.33
N SER A 647 -24.21 0.12 -6.46
CA SER A 647 -25.64 0.14 -6.74
C SER A 647 -26.33 1.02 -5.69
N VAL A 648 -27.02 2.07 -6.14
CA VAL A 648 -27.67 3.05 -5.30
C VAL A 648 -29.18 2.96 -5.51
N PRO A 649 -29.93 2.37 -4.59
CA PRO A 649 -31.39 2.21 -4.72
C PRO A 649 -32.07 3.59 -4.76
N LEU A 650 -32.90 3.84 -5.76
CA LEU A 650 -33.65 5.11 -5.88
C LEU A 650 -34.68 5.31 -4.75
N ALA A 651 -35.14 4.24 -4.15
CA ALA A 651 -36.02 4.30 -2.98
C ALA A 651 -35.27 4.55 -1.67
N GLY A 652 -33.94 4.38 -1.68
CA GLY A 652 -33.15 4.27 -0.47
C GLY A 652 -33.31 2.90 0.19
N ASP A 653 -32.40 2.56 1.11
CA ASP A 653 -32.45 1.33 1.91
C ASP A 653 -31.66 1.50 3.23
N ALA A 654 -31.28 0.40 3.87
CA ALA A 654 -30.46 0.42 5.10
C ALA A 654 -29.01 0.94 4.89
N GLN A 655 -28.53 0.99 3.65
CA GLN A 655 -27.18 1.46 3.28
C GLN A 655 -27.22 2.86 2.67
N TRP A 656 -28.32 3.28 2.09
CA TRP A 656 -28.49 4.55 1.38
C TRP A 656 -29.70 5.31 1.88
N GLU A 657 -29.46 6.39 2.62
CA GLU A 657 -30.53 7.32 3.02
C GLU A 657 -31.01 8.12 1.83
N ARG A 658 -32.34 8.13 1.62
CA ARG A 658 -32.97 8.99 0.61
C ARG A 658 -33.55 10.23 1.25
N ARG A 659 -33.19 11.40 0.71
CA ARG A 659 -33.78 12.69 1.08
C ARG A 659 -34.27 13.41 -0.18
N THR A 660 -35.46 13.97 -0.14
CA THR A 660 -35.99 14.77 -1.23
C THR A 660 -36.13 16.23 -0.78
N THR A 661 -35.63 17.16 -1.57
CA THR A 661 -35.71 18.60 -1.31
C THR A 661 -36.31 19.28 -2.51
N GLY A 662 -37.28 20.19 -2.28
CA GLY A 662 -38.00 20.89 -3.33
C GLY A 662 -39.00 20.02 -4.12
N ASP A 663 -39.37 20.47 -5.31
CA ASP A 663 -40.29 19.77 -6.21
C ASP A 663 -39.48 19.07 -7.31
N VAL A 664 -39.36 17.74 -7.18
CA VAL A 664 -38.65 16.88 -8.12
C VAL A 664 -39.35 15.54 -8.28
N SER A 665 -39.50 15.10 -9.52
CA SER A 665 -40.08 13.81 -9.87
C SER A 665 -39.14 12.99 -10.75
N LEU A 666 -39.18 11.68 -10.59
CA LEU A 666 -38.36 10.74 -11.37
C LEU A 666 -38.70 10.70 -12.86
N ASP A 667 -39.86 11.23 -13.26
CA ASP A 667 -40.28 11.29 -14.67
C ASP A 667 -39.59 12.47 -15.44
N HIS A 668 -38.94 13.38 -14.72
CA HIS A 668 -38.21 14.49 -15.34
C HIS A 668 -36.96 14.86 -14.54
N ILE A 669 -35.85 14.21 -14.81
CA ILE A 669 -34.55 14.47 -14.21
C ILE A 669 -33.67 15.21 -15.21
N GLU A 670 -33.13 16.35 -14.80
CA GLU A 670 -32.32 17.25 -15.64
C GLU A 670 -30.83 16.92 -15.60
N ALA A 671 -30.33 16.37 -14.48
CA ALA A 671 -28.94 15.91 -14.35
C ALA A 671 -28.79 14.90 -13.21
N ILE A 672 -27.67 14.19 -13.22
CA ILE A 672 -27.17 13.39 -12.11
C ILE A 672 -25.89 14.02 -11.56
N SER A 673 -25.70 13.99 -10.25
CA SER A 673 -24.46 14.45 -9.64
C SER A 673 -23.87 13.46 -8.66
N LEU A 674 -22.54 13.50 -8.57
CA LEU A 674 -21.72 12.73 -7.64
C LEU A 674 -20.92 13.72 -6.79
N SER A 675 -21.24 13.81 -5.52
CA SER A 675 -20.56 14.70 -4.58
C SER A 675 -19.56 13.92 -3.76
N LEU A 676 -18.33 14.38 -3.74
CA LEU A 676 -17.21 13.80 -3.04
C LEU A 676 -16.70 14.77 -1.98
N ASP A 677 -16.45 14.27 -0.79
CA ASP A 677 -15.93 15.05 0.32
C ASP A 677 -14.40 14.95 0.35
N SER A 678 -13.75 16.05 0.14
CA SER A 678 -12.29 16.15 0.17
C SER A 678 -11.74 16.80 1.45
N TRP A 679 -12.56 17.36 2.28
CA TRP A 679 -12.29 17.99 3.59
C TRP A 679 -10.83 18.42 3.84
N GLY A 680 -10.31 19.28 2.96
CA GLY A 680 -9.00 19.90 3.13
C GLY A 680 -7.81 19.00 2.90
N GLY A 681 -8.02 17.85 2.29
CA GLY A 681 -6.94 16.94 1.91
C GLY A 681 -6.32 17.29 0.55
N ASP A 682 -5.28 16.55 0.21
CA ASP A 682 -4.63 16.63 -1.10
C ASP A 682 -5.59 16.19 -2.23
N PRO A 683 -5.39 16.67 -3.47
CA PRO A 683 -6.09 16.18 -4.63
C PRO A 683 -5.99 14.66 -4.77
N PHE A 684 -7.08 14.02 -5.16
CA PHE A 684 -7.12 12.60 -5.44
C PHE A 684 -7.76 12.34 -6.81
N THR A 685 -7.49 11.18 -7.36
CA THR A 685 -8.00 10.81 -8.67
C THR A 685 -9.11 9.79 -8.55
N VAL A 686 -10.19 10.00 -9.29
CA VAL A 686 -11.35 9.11 -9.35
C VAL A 686 -11.60 8.71 -10.80
N TRP A 687 -11.90 7.44 -11.01
CA TRP A 687 -12.40 6.92 -12.29
C TRP A 687 -13.82 6.44 -12.09
N LEU A 688 -14.67 6.76 -13.02
CA LEU A 688 -16.08 6.37 -13.08
C LEU A 688 -16.36 5.69 -14.41
N ASP A 689 -17.14 4.60 -14.36
CA ASP A 689 -17.48 3.85 -15.56
C ASP A 689 -18.87 3.25 -15.48
N GLY A 690 -19.52 3.04 -16.61
CA GLY A 690 -20.80 2.36 -16.73
C GLY A 690 -21.95 2.98 -15.93
N LEU A 691 -21.98 4.31 -15.80
CA LEU A 691 -23.06 5.00 -15.11
C LEU A 691 -24.39 4.76 -15.82
N THR A 692 -25.31 4.10 -15.18
CA THR A 692 -26.65 3.73 -15.72
C THR A 692 -27.74 3.89 -14.67
N VAL A 693 -29.00 3.99 -15.12
CA VAL A 693 -30.18 3.94 -14.24
C VAL A 693 -31.11 2.84 -14.73
N GLN A 694 -31.32 1.82 -13.90
CA GLN A 694 -32.05 0.60 -14.24
C GLN A 694 -33.28 0.40 -13.37
#